data_983f510b695804f96857dfd48714d7b0
#
_entry.id   983f510b695804f96857dfd48714d7b0
#
_cell.length_a   1.000
_cell.length_b   1.000
_cell.length_c   1.000
_cell.angle_alpha   90.00
_cell.angle_beta   90.00
_cell.angle_gamma   90.00
#
_symmetry.space_group_name_H-M   'P 1'
#
loop_
_entity.id
_entity.type
_entity.pdbx_description
1 polymer ?
#
loop_
_entity_poly.entity_id
_entity_poly.type
_entity_poly.pdbx_seq_one_letter_code
_entity_poly.pdbx_strand_id
1 'polypeptide(L)'
;MKKKIFDLRFLYLYIPLVVLEIAFRFVQFHSLNIFTLIRVLLFELAFSELVCFITTRFKSKNVYFVVALIIVIWFSVYCFLELIFKNFMGDYYSFGTVGDGLTRIAQFAILFISNAKWPYYFCLLPIVIYILLNKFVKFSKGDYYQIPLIIGISAFLLLIPCMNLGSGSTSNLHIYATFSNKDVLVDKLGMTHFFFRDITALGFKAPETIVIENETIEQEPIEEDITRTIDDTLWKNIASSESNSNMATIDQYLMSKPITQPNDYTGKFEGKNFIYFLIESGDYLMIDKELTPTLYKLYKDGSTFYNHFTPLYSCATGESEFVSYSSIFPYTDVCTPNYVESDYFYESLPWLFKNEGYTTIGFHNWRDEWYERNNILKHVGIDSYYDIDALMAEDPNLSLINGWQSDLMLVEHAWEHIKNINGNYFAMIISSTMHFPYNEYSYLGDKYLDKVSSVHPDWSIDQQRYMSKCIDFDLSLEYLLKQLEATGTLDDTVICMYADHRPYWLDYDKVIADTAWLNDRSIYPTFGDSGEEKIGIYKSPFIIYNSASESDVNYNYCSTLDHVPTIANLFNLNYDPRLYIGKDIYSGNNNVIFTNGDWLNENGIYDASKETFTSAPGASSVSDEYVNNVNKQVQNQINISYLIMDELYFEKRKDICYPKYD
;
A
#
# COMPACT_ATOMS: atom_id res chain seq x y z
N MET A 1 53.13 -34.75 5.70
CA MET A 1 51.90 -33.99 6.04
C MET A 1 51.18 -33.60 4.75
N LYS A 2 50.00 -34.15 4.43
CA LYS A 2 49.20 -33.68 3.29
C LYS A 2 48.75 -32.27 3.62
N LYS A 3 49.20 -31.24 2.88
CA LYS A 3 48.70 -29.88 2.99
C LYS A 3 47.19 -29.93 2.69
N LYS A 4 46.35 -29.47 3.61
CA LYS A 4 44.92 -29.33 3.37
C LYS A 4 44.73 -28.15 2.40
N ILE A 5 44.23 -28.44 1.20
CA ILE A 5 44.19 -27.51 0.10
C ILE A 5 42.97 -26.56 0.24
N PHE A 6 41.90 -27.02 0.91
CA PHE A 6 40.64 -26.24 1.03
C PHE A 6 40.35 -25.90 2.48
N ASP A 7 39.95 -24.66 2.70
CA ASP A 7 39.34 -24.22 3.94
C ASP A 7 37.82 -24.48 3.88
N LEU A 8 37.36 -25.41 4.69
CA LEU A 8 35.93 -25.82 4.70
C LEU A 8 35.16 -25.15 5.85
N ARG A 9 35.73 -24.13 6.51
CA ARG A 9 35.02 -23.44 7.60
C ARG A 9 33.79 -22.71 7.12
N PHE A 10 33.76 -22.22 5.88
CA PHE A 10 32.56 -21.58 5.29
C PHE A 10 31.30 -22.43 5.42
N LEU A 11 31.44 -23.78 5.50
CA LEU A 11 30.29 -24.70 5.66
C LEU A 11 29.51 -24.49 6.96
N TYR A 12 30.13 -23.92 7.99
CA TYR A 12 29.42 -23.58 9.23
C TYR A 12 28.42 -22.45 9.05
N LEU A 13 28.58 -21.58 8.04
CA LEU A 13 27.63 -20.54 7.66
C LEU A 13 26.74 -21.01 6.52
N TYR A 14 27.34 -21.58 5.49
CA TYR A 14 26.63 -21.99 4.27
C TYR A 14 25.50 -22.98 4.54
N ILE A 15 25.76 -24.07 5.29
CA ILE A 15 24.74 -25.09 5.55
C ILE A 15 23.54 -24.52 6.32
N PRO A 16 23.73 -23.77 7.44
CA PRO A 16 22.60 -23.14 8.13
C PRO A 16 21.80 -22.17 7.25
N LEU A 17 22.45 -21.32 6.44
CA LEU A 17 21.74 -20.37 5.58
C LEU A 17 20.94 -21.06 4.48
N VAL A 18 21.48 -22.09 3.83
CA VAL A 18 20.74 -22.90 2.87
C VAL A 18 19.53 -23.58 3.52
N VAL A 19 19.68 -24.11 4.74
CA VAL A 19 18.54 -24.70 5.47
C VAL A 19 17.51 -23.64 5.82
N LEU A 20 17.94 -22.42 6.17
CA LEU A 20 17.03 -21.30 6.44
C LEU A 20 16.17 -20.98 5.23
N GLU A 21 16.79 -20.81 4.08
CA GLU A 21 16.09 -20.52 2.83
C GLU A 21 15.10 -21.64 2.44
N ILE A 22 15.48 -22.89 2.61
CA ILE A 22 14.59 -24.04 2.37
C ILE A 22 13.42 -24.03 3.36
N ALA A 23 13.69 -23.79 4.66
CA ALA A 23 12.67 -23.74 5.69
C ALA A 23 11.67 -22.60 5.44
N PHE A 24 12.17 -21.41 5.12
CA PHE A 24 11.35 -20.24 4.79
C PHE A 24 10.44 -20.53 3.59
N ARG A 25 11.01 -21.06 2.50
CA ARG A 25 10.24 -21.39 1.29
C ARG A 25 9.18 -22.45 1.52
N PHE A 26 9.51 -23.47 2.33
CA PHE A 26 8.55 -24.50 2.68
C PHE A 26 7.34 -23.92 3.44
N VAL A 27 7.59 -22.95 4.31
CA VAL A 27 6.54 -22.31 5.11
C VAL A 27 5.74 -21.30 4.28
N GLN A 28 6.41 -20.49 3.45
CA GLN A 28 5.77 -19.38 2.73
C GLN A 28 5.14 -19.80 1.42
N PHE A 29 5.86 -20.55 0.59
CA PHE A 29 5.45 -20.85 -0.79
C PHE A 29 4.97 -22.30 -1.01
N HIS A 30 5.17 -23.17 -0.03
CA HIS A 30 4.86 -24.62 -0.14
C HIS A 30 5.48 -25.31 -1.37
N SER A 31 6.46 -24.67 -2.00
CA SER A 31 7.10 -25.11 -3.24
C SER A 31 8.62 -24.90 -3.24
N LEU A 32 9.33 -25.70 -4.03
CA LEU A 32 10.76 -25.59 -4.28
C LEU A 32 11.02 -25.57 -5.78
N ASN A 33 11.25 -24.39 -6.34
CA ASN A 33 11.66 -24.25 -7.73
C ASN A 33 13.17 -24.52 -7.87
N ILE A 34 13.55 -25.40 -8.78
CA ILE A 34 14.96 -25.80 -8.98
C ILE A 34 15.85 -24.62 -9.42
N PHE A 35 15.35 -23.72 -10.25
CA PHE A 35 16.10 -22.56 -10.72
C PHE A 35 16.34 -21.55 -9.61
N THR A 36 15.36 -21.36 -8.74
CA THR A 36 15.51 -20.54 -7.53
C THR A 36 16.50 -21.17 -6.58
N LEU A 37 16.40 -22.51 -6.35
CA LEU A 37 17.32 -23.20 -5.47
C LEU A 37 18.79 -23.04 -5.94
N ILE A 38 19.04 -23.10 -7.26
CA ILE A 38 20.37 -22.87 -7.82
C ILE A 38 20.86 -21.44 -7.49
N ARG A 39 20.02 -20.41 -7.67
CA ARG A 39 20.37 -19.02 -7.35
C ARG A 39 20.70 -18.84 -5.87
N VAL A 40 19.84 -19.34 -5.01
CA VAL A 40 20.04 -19.31 -3.57
C VAL A 40 21.35 -20.02 -3.19
N LEU A 41 21.61 -21.24 -3.68
CA LEU A 41 22.83 -21.98 -3.39
C LEU A 41 24.09 -21.22 -3.81
N LEU A 42 24.06 -20.58 -4.99
CA LEU A 42 25.21 -19.78 -5.48
C LEU A 42 25.43 -18.53 -4.63
N PHE A 43 24.36 -17.86 -4.25
CA PHE A 43 24.45 -16.63 -3.45
C PHE A 43 24.97 -16.94 -2.03
N GLU A 44 24.38 -17.92 -1.37
CA GLU A 44 24.79 -18.33 -0.03
C GLU A 44 26.24 -18.84 -0.02
N LEU A 45 26.67 -19.50 -1.09
CA LEU A 45 28.06 -19.92 -1.25
C LEU A 45 28.99 -18.69 -1.37
N ALA A 46 28.67 -17.75 -2.25
CA ALA A 46 29.44 -16.52 -2.44
C ALA A 46 29.54 -15.72 -1.12
N PHE A 47 28.42 -15.56 -0.44
CA PHE A 47 28.35 -14.83 0.83
C PHE A 47 29.13 -15.52 1.94
N SER A 48 28.95 -16.81 2.12
CA SER A 48 29.65 -17.60 3.17
C SER A 48 31.15 -17.64 2.95
N GLU A 49 31.63 -17.73 1.70
CA GLU A 49 33.05 -17.70 1.35
C GLU A 49 33.64 -16.29 1.56
N LEU A 50 32.89 -15.23 1.24
CA LEU A 50 33.31 -13.84 1.50
C LEU A 50 33.49 -13.61 3.02
N VAL A 51 32.53 -14.02 3.84
CA VAL A 51 32.61 -13.93 5.32
C VAL A 51 33.78 -14.73 5.82
N CYS A 52 34.00 -15.96 5.33
CA CYS A 52 35.12 -16.80 5.69
C CYS A 52 36.47 -16.14 5.34
N PHE A 53 36.57 -15.57 4.12
CA PHE A 53 37.77 -14.87 3.65
C PHE A 53 38.11 -13.65 4.50
N ILE A 54 37.13 -12.81 4.81
CA ILE A 54 37.33 -11.60 5.64
C ILE A 54 37.75 -11.99 7.06
N THR A 55 37.02 -12.89 7.67
CA THR A 55 37.18 -13.22 9.09
C THR A 55 38.44 -14.06 9.38
N THR A 56 38.91 -14.84 8.40
CA THR A 56 40.16 -15.59 8.55
C THR A 56 41.43 -14.72 8.58
N ARG A 57 41.32 -13.44 8.24
CA ARG A 57 42.38 -12.44 8.31
C ARG A 57 42.61 -11.91 9.74
N PHE A 58 41.68 -12.10 10.65
CA PHE A 58 41.85 -11.66 12.03
C PHE A 58 42.79 -12.62 12.82
N LYS A 59 43.54 -12.05 13.74
CA LYS A 59 44.53 -12.83 14.57
C LYS A 59 43.85 -13.90 15.44
N SER A 60 42.62 -13.69 15.87
CA SER A 60 41.88 -14.66 16.68
C SER A 60 41.29 -15.77 15.82
N LYS A 61 41.61 -17.01 16.14
CA LYS A 61 41.09 -18.18 15.41
C LYS A 61 39.59 -18.43 15.57
N ASN A 62 38.95 -17.76 16.52
CA ASN A 62 37.52 -17.95 16.84
C ASN A 62 36.63 -16.88 16.24
N VAL A 63 37.19 -15.81 15.63
CA VAL A 63 36.40 -14.70 15.07
C VAL A 63 35.38 -15.20 14.05
N TYR A 64 35.79 -16.09 13.15
CA TYR A 64 34.88 -16.65 12.16
C TYR A 64 33.65 -17.31 12.79
N PHE A 65 33.88 -18.18 13.82
CA PHE A 65 32.78 -18.91 14.46
C PHE A 65 31.77 -17.96 15.15
N VAL A 66 32.29 -16.91 15.78
CA VAL A 66 31.41 -15.90 16.42
C VAL A 66 30.64 -15.10 15.39
N VAL A 67 31.32 -14.64 14.34
CA VAL A 67 30.67 -13.87 13.27
C VAL A 67 29.62 -14.74 12.54
N ALA A 68 29.96 -15.98 12.19
CA ALA A 68 29.02 -16.91 11.56
C ALA A 68 27.77 -17.17 12.44
N LEU A 69 27.97 -17.35 13.75
CA LEU A 69 26.86 -17.52 14.71
C LEU A 69 25.94 -16.28 14.72
N ILE A 70 26.54 -15.09 14.81
CA ILE A 70 25.79 -13.83 14.82
C ILE A 70 24.96 -13.72 13.52
N ILE A 71 25.55 -14.01 12.36
CA ILE A 71 24.87 -13.97 11.07
C ILE A 71 23.72 -14.99 11.01
N VAL A 72 23.95 -16.24 11.46
CA VAL A 72 22.89 -17.27 11.49
C VAL A 72 21.75 -16.87 12.40
N ILE A 73 22.03 -16.34 13.60
CA ILE A 73 20.99 -15.85 14.51
C ILE A 73 20.22 -14.69 13.86
N TRP A 74 20.93 -13.72 13.29
CA TRP A 74 20.32 -12.57 12.66
C TRP A 74 19.36 -12.97 11.55
N PHE A 75 19.79 -13.73 10.55
CA PHE A 75 18.93 -14.14 9.45
C PHE A 75 17.81 -15.08 9.90
N SER A 76 18.05 -15.97 10.90
CA SER A 76 16.99 -16.82 11.43
C SER A 76 15.87 -16.02 12.09
N VAL A 77 16.22 -15.02 12.89
CA VAL A 77 15.26 -14.12 13.55
C VAL A 77 14.59 -13.22 12.51
N TYR A 78 15.36 -12.68 11.57
CA TYR A 78 14.83 -11.86 10.48
C TYR A 78 13.78 -12.62 9.67
N CYS A 79 14.08 -13.80 9.15
CA CYS A 79 13.12 -14.62 8.40
C CYS A 79 11.90 -15.04 9.25
N PHE A 80 12.09 -15.29 10.54
CA PHE A 80 10.98 -15.58 11.45
C PHE A 80 10.04 -14.37 11.59
N LEU A 81 10.58 -13.17 11.75
CA LEU A 81 9.80 -11.94 11.86
C LEU A 81 9.12 -11.58 10.51
N GLU A 82 9.80 -11.80 9.39
CA GLU A 82 9.24 -11.58 8.07
C GLU A 82 8.02 -12.46 7.76
N LEU A 83 8.04 -13.74 8.18
CA LEU A 83 6.86 -14.61 8.06
C LEU A 83 5.68 -14.09 8.88
N ILE A 84 5.95 -13.57 10.08
CA ILE A 84 4.90 -12.98 10.92
C ILE A 84 4.37 -11.72 10.26
N PHE A 85 5.27 -10.83 9.83
CA PHE A 85 4.91 -9.56 9.22
C PHE A 85 4.12 -9.75 7.92
N LYS A 86 4.59 -10.62 7.03
CA LYS A 86 3.89 -10.96 5.78
C LYS A 86 2.49 -11.53 6.04
N ASN A 87 2.35 -12.44 7.00
CA ASN A 87 1.04 -13.00 7.36
C ASN A 87 0.10 -11.94 7.94
N PHE A 88 0.66 -10.93 8.58
CA PHE A 88 -0.07 -9.89 9.28
C PHE A 88 -0.45 -8.73 8.34
N MET A 89 0.55 -8.14 7.71
CA MET A 89 0.40 -6.96 6.87
C MET A 89 0.06 -7.29 5.40
N GLY A 90 0.27 -8.54 4.97
CA GLY A 90 0.09 -8.94 3.57
C GLY A 90 1.30 -8.64 2.67
N ASP A 91 2.36 -8.00 3.20
CA ASP A 91 3.60 -7.69 2.49
C ASP A 91 4.82 -7.95 3.38
N TYR A 92 6.02 -8.04 2.77
CA TYR A 92 7.28 -8.11 3.52
C TYR A 92 7.67 -6.74 4.06
N TYR A 93 8.28 -6.76 5.26
CA TYR A 93 8.86 -5.58 5.85
C TYR A 93 9.98 -5.00 4.95
N SER A 94 10.05 -3.69 4.86
CA SER A 94 11.17 -2.99 4.21
C SER A 94 11.71 -1.90 5.14
N PHE A 95 13.04 -1.81 5.23
CA PHE A 95 13.69 -0.78 6.02
C PHE A 95 13.39 0.64 5.50
N GLY A 96 13.13 0.76 4.20
CA GLY A 96 12.76 2.03 3.58
C GLY A 96 11.36 2.53 3.96
N THR A 97 10.43 1.61 4.27
CA THR A 97 9.05 1.97 4.60
C THR A 97 8.85 2.43 6.06
N VAL A 98 9.81 2.18 6.94
CA VAL A 98 9.63 2.37 8.39
C VAL A 98 10.32 3.62 8.94
N GLY A 99 11.22 4.27 8.18
CA GLY A 99 11.93 5.46 8.64
C GLY A 99 12.52 5.27 10.05
N ASP A 100 12.18 6.16 10.99
CA ASP A 100 12.57 6.07 12.43
C ASP A 100 11.86 4.93 13.20
N GLY A 101 11.18 4.04 12.50
CA GLY A 101 10.25 3.06 13.05
C GLY A 101 10.85 1.87 13.80
N LEU A 102 12.16 1.72 13.92
CA LEU A 102 12.74 0.65 14.76
C LEU A 102 12.27 0.73 16.22
N THR A 103 12.10 1.95 16.74
CA THR A 103 11.53 2.18 18.08
C THR A 103 10.04 1.85 18.12
N ARG A 104 9.33 2.04 17.02
CA ARG A 104 7.88 1.81 16.87
C ARG A 104 7.58 0.33 16.70
N ILE A 105 8.39 -0.41 15.90
CA ILE A 105 8.28 -1.86 15.78
C ILE A 105 8.47 -2.54 17.15
N ALA A 106 9.35 -2.03 18.01
CA ALA A 106 9.55 -2.59 19.33
C ALA A 106 8.27 -2.57 20.20
N GLN A 107 7.38 -1.60 19.99
CA GLN A 107 6.09 -1.50 20.70
C GLN A 107 5.16 -2.66 20.31
N PHE A 108 5.21 -3.10 19.07
CA PHE A 108 4.38 -4.19 18.56
C PHE A 108 5.08 -5.55 18.53
N ALA A 109 6.39 -5.61 18.86
CA ALA A 109 7.17 -6.85 18.75
C ALA A 109 6.60 -8.00 19.60
N ILE A 110 6.14 -7.72 20.81
CA ILE A 110 5.55 -8.74 21.70
C ILE A 110 4.25 -9.26 21.08
N LEU A 111 3.43 -8.38 20.55
CA LEU A 111 2.17 -8.70 19.90
C LEU A 111 2.39 -9.55 18.64
N PHE A 112 3.36 -9.20 17.80
CA PHE A 112 3.73 -9.99 16.62
C PHE A 112 4.18 -11.40 17.01
N ILE A 113 5.08 -11.51 18.01
CA ILE A 113 5.63 -12.82 18.45
C ILE A 113 4.54 -13.69 19.06
N SER A 114 3.59 -13.12 19.82
CA SER A 114 2.49 -13.89 20.43
C SER A 114 1.53 -14.53 19.42
N ASN A 115 1.49 -14.00 18.19
CA ASN A 115 0.65 -14.51 17.10
C ASN A 115 1.43 -15.37 16.09
N ALA A 116 2.69 -15.73 16.37
CA ALA A 116 3.47 -16.55 15.47
C ALA A 116 2.86 -17.95 15.31
N LYS A 117 2.56 -18.35 14.07
CA LYS A 117 2.11 -19.71 13.75
C LYS A 117 3.27 -20.71 13.99
N TRP A 118 2.96 -21.92 14.46
CA TRP A 118 3.98 -22.90 14.79
C TRP A 118 4.99 -23.22 13.65
N PRO A 119 4.60 -23.25 12.35
CA PRO A 119 5.56 -23.51 11.28
C PRO A 119 6.68 -22.46 11.15
N TYR A 120 6.43 -21.21 11.59
CA TYR A 120 7.44 -20.14 11.51
C TYR A 120 8.71 -20.43 12.32
N TYR A 121 8.57 -21.23 13.41
CA TYR A 121 9.70 -21.66 14.23
C TYR A 121 10.70 -22.53 13.48
N PHE A 122 10.37 -23.07 12.29
CA PHE A 122 11.36 -23.72 11.43
C PHE A 122 12.49 -22.79 10.99
N CYS A 123 12.26 -21.49 10.89
CA CYS A 123 13.30 -20.50 10.61
C CYS A 123 14.36 -20.40 11.73
N LEU A 124 14.11 -20.91 12.94
CA LEU A 124 15.07 -20.98 14.03
C LEU A 124 15.91 -22.28 14.03
N LEU A 125 15.54 -23.27 13.21
CA LEU A 125 16.27 -24.55 13.07
C LEU A 125 17.74 -24.37 12.65
N PRO A 126 18.12 -23.41 11.79
CA PRO A 126 19.52 -23.16 11.43
C PRO A 126 20.43 -22.89 12.61
N ILE A 127 19.95 -22.24 13.67
CA ILE A 127 20.72 -21.98 14.90
C ILE A 127 21.10 -23.31 15.58
N VAL A 128 20.15 -24.24 15.66
CA VAL A 128 20.37 -25.57 16.20
C VAL A 128 21.39 -26.34 15.34
N ILE A 129 21.21 -26.30 14.02
CA ILE A 129 22.14 -26.92 13.06
C ILE A 129 23.55 -26.37 13.21
N TYR A 130 23.69 -25.04 13.33
CA TYR A 130 24.99 -24.40 13.56
C TYR A 130 25.67 -24.94 14.82
N ILE A 131 24.94 -25.00 15.93
CA ILE A 131 25.46 -25.51 17.21
C ILE A 131 25.91 -26.98 17.09
N LEU A 132 25.08 -27.80 16.42
CA LEU A 132 25.40 -29.22 16.18
C LEU A 132 26.64 -29.39 15.29
N LEU A 133 26.72 -28.64 14.18
CA LEU A 133 27.87 -28.64 13.30
C LEU A 133 29.14 -28.25 14.06
N ASN A 134 29.07 -27.18 14.84
CA ASN A 134 30.24 -26.72 15.60
C ASN A 134 30.68 -27.72 16.72
N LYS A 135 29.71 -28.43 17.30
CA LYS A 135 29.99 -29.42 18.38
C LYS A 135 30.48 -30.77 17.86
N PHE A 136 29.86 -31.29 16.76
CA PHE A 136 30.09 -32.68 16.33
C PHE A 136 30.92 -32.79 15.06
N VAL A 137 31.02 -31.73 14.24
CA VAL A 137 31.75 -31.75 12.98
C VAL A 137 32.91 -30.76 13.05
N LYS A 138 34.11 -31.19 12.64
CA LYS A 138 35.27 -30.32 12.52
C LYS A 138 35.66 -30.19 11.06
N PHE A 139 35.23 -29.11 10.44
CA PHE A 139 35.67 -28.77 9.08
C PHE A 139 37.15 -28.41 9.07
N SER A 140 37.85 -28.83 8.04
CA SER A 140 39.29 -28.61 7.91
C SER A 140 39.62 -27.14 7.72
N LYS A 141 40.67 -26.67 8.41
CA LYS A 141 41.29 -25.36 8.15
C LYS A 141 42.31 -25.54 7.02
N GLY A 142 42.15 -24.82 5.94
CA GLY A 142 43.15 -24.73 4.86
C GLY A 142 44.13 -23.60 5.11
N ASP A 143 45.29 -23.68 4.47
CA ASP A 143 46.32 -22.64 4.55
C ASP A 143 46.21 -21.62 3.37
N TYR A 144 45.29 -21.86 2.43
CA TYR A 144 45.13 -21.06 1.20
C TYR A 144 43.91 -20.14 1.24
N TYR A 145 44.08 -18.93 1.74
CA TYR A 145 43.05 -17.90 1.82
C TYR A 145 42.52 -17.41 0.47
N GLN A 146 43.26 -17.67 -0.62
CA GLN A 146 42.86 -17.27 -1.96
C GLN A 146 41.80 -18.18 -2.56
N ILE A 147 41.73 -19.46 -2.18
CA ILE A 147 40.79 -20.42 -2.74
C ILE A 147 39.35 -20.11 -2.34
N PRO A 148 39.00 -19.84 -1.07
CA PRO A 148 37.66 -19.38 -0.71
C PRO A 148 37.21 -18.16 -1.51
N LEU A 149 38.08 -17.17 -1.64
CA LEU A 149 37.77 -15.97 -2.42
C LEU A 149 37.50 -16.28 -3.90
N ILE A 150 38.31 -17.17 -4.52
CA ILE A 150 38.11 -17.58 -5.91
C ILE A 150 36.75 -18.30 -6.07
N ILE A 151 36.41 -19.21 -5.15
CA ILE A 151 35.14 -19.93 -5.17
C ILE A 151 33.97 -18.95 -5.02
N GLY A 152 34.04 -18.03 -4.04
CA GLY A 152 33.02 -17.00 -3.83
C GLY A 152 32.84 -16.08 -5.05
N ILE A 153 33.94 -15.60 -5.64
CA ILE A 153 33.89 -14.79 -6.86
C ILE A 153 33.32 -15.61 -8.02
N SER A 154 33.69 -16.88 -8.17
CA SER A 154 33.15 -17.73 -9.24
C SER A 154 31.64 -17.97 -9.07
N ALA A 155 31.18 -18.21 -7.84
CA ALA A 155 29.75 -18.33 -7.55
C ALA A 155 29.00 -17.04 -7.85
N PHE A 156 29.55 -15.89 -7.47
CA PHE A 156 28.99 -14.58 -7.77
C PHE A 156 28.92 -14.30 -9.30
N LEU A 157 30.00 -14.62 -10.04
CA LEU A 157 30.02 -14.47 -11.50
C LEU A 157 29.00 -15.38 -12.19
N LEU A 158 28.71 -16.57 -11.65
CA LEU A 158 27.65 -17.45 -12.14
C LEU A 158 26.25 -16.94 -11.85
N LEU A 159 26.08 -16.10 -10.82
CA LEU A 159 24.78 -15.44 -10.55
C LEU A 159 24.43 -14.41 -11.61
N ILE A 160 25.40 -13.69 -12.19
CA ILE A 160 25.15 -12.62 -13.17
C ILE A 160 24.27 -13.10 -14.34
N PRO A 161 24.59 -14.20 -15.06
CA PRO A 161 23.70 -14.71 -16.12
C PRO A 161 22.35 -15.18 -15.56
N CYS A 162 22.31 -15.68 -14.32
CA CYS A 162 21.04 -16.07 -13.70
C CYS A 162 20.13 -14.88 -13.39
N MET A 163 20.68 -13.70 -13.12
CA MET A 163 19.92 -12.46 -12.93
C MET A 163 19.37 -11.91 -14.24
N ASN A 164 20.04 -12.17 -15.37
CA ASN A 164 19.58 -11.72 -16.68
C ASN A 164 18.57 -12.67 -17.36
N LEU A 165 18.08 -13.68 -16.65
CA LEU A 165 17.02 -14.57 -17.16
C LEU A 165 15.66 -13.88 -17.05
N GLY A 166 14.86 -14.03 -18.12
CA GLY A 166 13.56 -13.40 -18.25
C GLY A 166 13.61 -12.11 -19.07
N SER A 167 12.45 -11.58 -19.42
CA SER A 167 12.28 -10.35 -20.17
C SER A 167 11.14 -9.51 -19.58
N GLY A 168 11.19 -8.20 -19.80
CA GLY A 168 10.15 -7.28 -19.29
C GLY A 168 10.14 -7.13 -17.76
N SER A 169 8.97 -6.76 -17.24
CA SER A 169 8.74 -6.44 -15.83
C SER A 169 8.93 -7.63 -14.87
N THR A 170 8.87 -8.85 -15.37
CA THR A 170 9.06 -10.07 -14.58
C THR A 170 10.47 -10.63 -14.62
N SER A 171 11.42 -9.97 -15.31
CA SER A 171 12.81 -10.39 -15.30
C SER A 171 13.43 -10.26 -13.91
N ASN A 172 14.32 -11.20 -13.56
CA ASN A 172 14.97 -11.17 -12.25
C ASN A 172 15.70 -9.85 -11.98
N LEU A 173 16.33 -9.29 -13.03
CA LEU A 173 17.06 -8.02 -12.92
C LEU A 173 16.10 -6.85 -12.69
N HIS A 174 14.98 -6.79 -13.42
CA HIS A 174 13.99 -5.73 -13.26
C HIS A 174 13.40 -5.77 -11.85
N ILE A 175 12.90 -6.92 -11.40
CA ILE A 175 12.31 -7.09 -10.07
C ILE A 175 13.31 -6.72 -8.96
N TYR A 176 14.59 -7.10 -9.11
CA TYR A 176 15.62 -6.75 -8.16
C TYR A 176 15.94 -5.24 -8.17
N ALA A 177 15.93 -4.61 -9.33
CA ALA A 177 16.20 -3.18 -9.47
C ALA A 177 15.05 -2.33 -8.95
N THR A 178 13.82 -2.62 -9.38
CA THR A 178 12.63 -1.81 -9.07
C THR A 178 12.02 -2.11 -7.70
N PHE A 179 12.28 -3.29 -7.13
CA PHE A 179 11.64 -3.75 -5.89
C PHE A 179 10.10 -3.79 -5.98
N SER A 180 9.58 -3.82 -7.20
CA SER A 180 8.16 -3.68 -7.51
C SER A 180 7.28 -4.82 -7.02
N ASN A 181 7.84 -6.03 -6.90
CA ASN A 181 7.11 -7.20 -6.41
C ASN A 181 7.99 -8.01 -5.46
N LYS A 182 7.80 -7.76 -4.15
CA LYS A 182 8.59 -8.38 -3.09
C LYS A 182 8.37 -9.90 -3.01
N ASP A 183 7.14 -10.38 -3.25
CA ASP A 183 6.83 -11.83 -3.28
C ASP A 183 7.64 -12.54 -4.38
N VAL A 184 7.60 -12.00 -5.59
CA VAL A 184 8.36 -12.56 -6.72
C VAL A 184 9.86 -12.43 -6.49
N LEU A 185 10.33 -11.34 -5.88
CA LEU A 185 11.74 -11.17 -5.51
C LEU A 185 12.19 -12.28 -4.55
N VAL A 186 11.44 -12.49 -3.48
CA VAL A 186 11.73 -13.51 -2.47
C VAL A 186 11.61 -14.92 -3.06
N ASP A 187 10.55 -15.18 -3.86
CA ASP A 187 10.43 -16.49 -4.53
C ASP A 187 11.54 -16.75 -5.53
N LYS A 188 11.88 -15.80 -6.38
CA LYS A 188 12.90 -16.00 -7.42
C LYS A 188 14.33 -15.95 -6.91
N LEU A 189 14.63 -15.13 -5.89
CA LEU A 189 16.01 -14.85 -5.45
C LEU A 189 16.33 -15.29 -4.03
N GLY A 190 15.36 -15.41 -3.14
CA GLY A 190 15.51 -15.77 -1.73
C GLY A 190 15.55 -14.59 -0.77
N MET A 191 15.34 -14.89 0.53
CA MET A 191 15.27 -13.89 1.59
C MET A 191 16.60 -13.17 1.85
N THR A 192 17.72 -13.85 1.67
CA THR A 192 19.03 -13.21 1.85
C THR A 192 19.30 -12.17 0.76
N HIS A 193 18.89 -12.42 -0.49
CA HIS A 193 18.92 -11.40 -1.55
C HIS A 193 17.99 -10.23 -1.25
N PHE A 194 16.76 -10.52 -0.84
CA PHE A 194 15.79 -9.50 -0.43
C PHE A 194 16.38 -8.58 0.62
N PHE A 195 16.93 -9.12 1.72
CA PHE A 195 17.56 -8.35 2.77
C PHE A 195 18.66 -7.42 2.27
N PHE A 196 19.57 -7.92 1.40
CA PHE A 196 20.64 -7.07 0.85
C PHE A 196 20.11 -5.99 -0.09
N ARG A 197 19.10 -6.29 -0.89
CA ARG A 197 18.47 -5.29 -1.75
C ARG A 197 17.80 -4.19 -0.92
N ASP A 198 17.06 -4.57 0.11
CA ASP A 198 16.38 -3.64 0.99
C ASP A 198 17.35 -2.69 1.72
N ILE A 199 18.43 -3.22 2.30
CA ILE A 199 19.46 -2.36 2.92
C ILE A 199 20.14 -1.45 1.89
N THR A 200 20.38 -1.92 0.67
CA THR A 200 21.02 -1.08 -0.35
C THR A 200 20.11 0.05 -0.82
N ALA A 201 18.80 -0.12 -0.75
CA ALA A 201 17.82 0.93 -1.04
C ALA A 201 17.94 2.13 -0.09
N LEU A 202 18.34 1.93 1.16
CA LEU A 202 18.58 3.02 2.12
C LEU A 202 19.70 3.98 1.72
N GLY A 203 20.63 3.57 0.86
CA GLY A 203 21.79 4.37 0.49
C GLY A 203 21.98 4.65 -1.00
N PHE A 204 21.30 3.92 -1.85
CA PHE A 204 21.42 4.01 -3.30
C PHE A 204 20.07 3.78 -3.95
N LYS A 205 19.33 4.86 -4.30
CA LYS A 205 18.40 4.73 -5.41
C LYS A 205 19.22 4.46 -6.66
N ALA A 206 19.13 3.24 -7.18
CA ALA A 206 19.65 3.00 -8.52
C ALA A 206 18.90 3.94 -9.47
N PRO A 207 19.58 4.65 -10.40
CA PRO A 207 18.87 5.39 -11.43
C PRO A 207 18.08 4.36 -12.26
N GLU A 208 16.78 4.28 -11.99
CA GLU A 208 15.89 3.42 -12.75
C GLU A 208 15.77 4.01 -14.15
N THR A 209 16.16 3.24 -15.15
CA THR A 209 15.74 3.56 -16.51
C THR A 209 14.30 3.12 -16.62
N ILE A 210 13.38 4.00 -16.22
CA ILE A 210 11.95 3.79 -16.36
C ILE A 210 11.64 3.79 -17.85
N VAL A 211 11.11 2.67 -18.34
CA VAL A 211 10.75 2.50 -19.76
C VAL A 211 9.22 2.53 -19.83
N ILE A 212 8.69 3.46 -20.61
CA ILE A 212 7.28 3.48 -20.98
C ILE A 212 7.12 2.68 -22.28
N GLU A 213 6.36 1.60 -22.21
CA GLU A 213 6.11 0.74 -23.36
C GLU A 213 5.03 1.36 -24.26
N ASN A 214 5.12 1.13 -25.59
CA ASN A 214 4.10 1.58 -26.52
C ASN A 214 2.76 0.87 -26.25
N GLU A 215 1.75 1.63 -25.92
CA GLU A 215 0.36 1.20 -25.75
C GLU A 215 -0.42 1.35 -27.03
N THR A 216 -1.37 0.42 -27.27
CA THR A 216 -2.42 0.63 -28.25
C THR A 216 -3.59 1.29 -27.54
N ILE A 217 -3.63 2.62 -27.55
CA ILE A 217 -4.74 3.37 -26.97
C ILE A 217 -5.83 3.46 -28.04
N GLU A 218 -6.97 2.80 -27.79
CA GLU A 218 -8.18 3.05 -28.57
C GLU A 218 -8.69 4.45 -28.23
N GLN A 219 -8.48 5.40 -29.15
CA GLN A 219 -9.08 6.72 -29.03
C GLN A 219 -10.54 6.63 -29.45
N GLU A 220 -11.46 6.79 -28.52
CA GLU A 220 -12.84 7.11 -28.87
C GLU A 220 -12.92 8.48 -29.55
N PRO A 221 -13.82 8.67 -30.54
CA PRO A 221 -13.94 9.95 -31.20
C PRO A 221 -14.38 11.03 -30.19
N ILE A 222 -13.58 12.08 -30.08
CA ILE A 222 -13.81 13.21 -29.18
C ILE A 222 -15.01 13.99 -29.76
N GLU A 223 -16.15 14.02 -29.07
CA GLU A 223 -17.19 15.06 -29.27
C GLU A 223 -16.71 16.36 -28.61
N GLU A 224 -16.90 17.50 -29.32
CA GLU A 224 -16.22 18.77 -29.08
C GLU A 224 -16.76 19.58 -27.87
N ASP A 225 -16.88 19.05 -26.66
CA ASP A 225 -17.08 19.91 -25.50
C ASP A 225 -15.91 19.81 -24.52
N ILE A 226 -14.80 20.47 -24.88
CA ILE A 226 -13.50 20.38 -24.20
C ILE A 226 -13.34 21.58 -23.24
N THR A 227 -14.25 21.75 -22.29
CA THR A 227 -14.14 22.83 -21.29
C THR A 227 -13.19 22.49 -20.11
N ARG A 228 -12.67 21.24 -20.04
CA ARG A 228 -11.91 20.69 -18.93
C ARG A 228 -10.48 20.29 -19.27
N THR A 229 -9.88 20.82 -20.31
CA THR A 229 -8.55 20.41 -20.73
C THR A 229 -7.57 21.57 -20.71
N ILE A 230 -6.32 21.24 -20.43
CA ILE A 230 -5.18 22.12 -20.64
C ILE A 230 -5.11 22.47 -22.13
N ASP A 231 -4.72 23.73 -22.47
CA ASP A 231 -4.43 24.10 -23.84
C ASP A 231 -3.36 23.19 -24.45
N ASP A 232 -3.79 22.27 -25.30
CA ASP A 232 -2.92 21.31 -25.97
C ASP A 232 -1.79 21.97 -26.77
N THR A 233 -2.02 23.18 -27.29
CA THR A 233 -1.00 23.91 -28.05
C THR A 233 0.10 24.38 -27.11
N LEU A 234 -0.28 24.92 -25.94
CA LEU A 234 0.68 25.34 -24.93
C LEU A 234 1.46 24.12 -24.41
N TRP A 235 0.76 23.06 -24.05
CA TRP A 235 1.39 21.84 -23.52
C TRP A 235 2.38 21.21 -24.52
N LYS A 236 1.99 21.06 -25.79
CA LYS A 236 2.86 20.57 -26.86
C LYS A 236 4.08 21.46 -27.09
N ASN A 237 3.95 22.78 -26.99
CA ASN A 237 5.07 23.69 -27.13
C ASN A 237 6.08 23.54 -25.98
N ILE A 238 5.61 23.39 -24.76
CA ILE A 238 6.47 23.17 -23.59
C ILE A 238 7.14 21.80 -23.66
N ALA A 239 6.37 20.75 -23.95
CA ALA A 239 6.92 19.39 -24.10
C ALA A 239 7.97 19.30 -25.21
N SER A 240 7.77 20.00 -26.34
CA SER A 240 8.73 19.99 -27.47
C SER A 240 10.02 20.75 -27.18
N SER A 241 10.01 21.66 -26.23
CA SER A 241 11.19 22.43 -25.80
C SER A 241 11.88 21.84 -24.55
N GLU A 242 11.30 20.77 -23.97
CA GLU A 242 11.81 20.14 -22.77
C GLU A 242 13.13 19.39 -23.05
N SER A 243 14.14 19.70 -22.26
CA SER A 243 15.47 19.06 -22.37
C SER A 243 15.62 17.83 -21.46
N ASN A 244 14.79 17.73 -20.42
CA ASN A 244 14.74 16.57 -19.54
C ASN A 244 13.89 15.46 -20.19
N SER A 245 14.52 14.33 -20.51
CA SER A 245 13.88 13.20 -21.18
C SER A 245 12.73 12.59 -20.36
N ASN A 246 12.83 12.58 -19.03
CA ASN A 246 11.78 12.04 -18.17
C ASN A 246 10.55 12.95 -18.19
N MET A 247 10.76 14.28 -18.05
CA MET A 247 9.69 15.27 -18.16
C MET A 247 8.98 15.19 -19.52
N ALA A 248 9.75 15.07 -20.62
CA ALA A 248 9.19 14.91 -21.97
C ALA A 248 8.39 13.59 -22.09
N THR A 249 8.84 12.51 -21.44
CA THR A 249 8.14 11.22 -21.40
C THR A 249 6.81 11.33 -20.66
N ILE A 250 6.79 12.03 -19.50
CA ILE A 250 5.56 12.27 -18.74
C ILE A 250 4.57 13.09 -19.57
N ASP A 251 5.02 14.21 -20.14
CA ASP A 251 4.17 15.06 -21.01
C ASP A 251 3.57 14.24 -22.14
N GLN A 252 4.37 13.43 -22.85
CA GLN A 252 3.92 12.62 -23.97
C GLN A 252 2.88 11.57 -23.51
N TYR A 253 3.13 10.89 -22.41
CA TYR A 253 2.23 9.87 -21.86
C TYR A 253 0.89 10.48 -21.46
N LEU A 254 0.90 11.54 -20.64
CA LEU A 254 -0.31 12.18 -20.15
C LEU A 254 -1.14 12.77 -21.30
N MET A 255 -0.50 13.46 -22.26
CA MET A 255 -1.21 13.99 -23.45
C MET A 255 -1.81 12.90 -24.34
N SER A 256 -1.26 11.67 -24.33
CA SER A 256 -1.79 10.56 -25.13
C SER A 256 -3.03 9.90 -24.53
N LYS A 257 -3.33 10.17 -23.25
CA LYS A 257 -4.50 9.57 -22.58
C LYS A 257 -5.81 10.07 -23.17
N PRO A 258 -6.84 9.21 -23.23
CA PRO A 258 -8.16 9.63 -23.64
C PRO A 258 -8.74 10.66 -22.64
N ILE A 259 -9.47 11.64 -23.16
CA ILE A 259 -10.14 12.64 -22.34
C ILE A 259 -11.50 12.08 -21.90
N THR A 260 -11.65 11.85 -20.60
CA THR A 260 -12.92 11.41 -20.02
C THR A 260 -13.99 12.51 -20.19
N GLN A 261 -15.07 12.18 -20.88
CA GLN A 261 -16.15 13.11 -21.19
C GLN A 261 -17.06 13.35 -19.96
N PRO A 262 -17.71 14.52 -19.85
CA PRO A 262 -18.82 14.75 -18.93
C PRO A 262 -19.91 13.67 -19.08
N ASN A 263 -20.58 13.35 -17.98
CA ASN A 263 -21.68 12.37 -17.94
C ASN A 263 -22.85 12.88 -17.09
N ASP A 264 -23.89 12.08 -16.92
CA ASP A 264 -25.12 12.46 -16.21
C ASP A 264 -24.89 12.85 -14.73
N TYR A 265 -23.73 12.52 -14.17
CA TYR A 265 -23.34 12.85 -12.79
C TYR A 265 -22.49 14.11 -12.68
N THR A 266 -22.05 14.68 -13.80
CA THR A 266 -21.24 15.89 -13.83
C THR A 266 -21.95 17.04 -13.14
N GLY A 267 -21.29 17.61 -12.11
CA GLY A 267 -21.84 18.75 -11.36
C GLY A 267 -23.00 18.41 -10.40
N LYS A 268 -23.29 17.13 -10.16
CA LYS A 268 -24.33 16.68 -9.21
C LYS A 268 -24.23 17.38 -7.85
N PHE A 269 -23.02 17.71 -7.42
CA PHE A 269 -22.73 18.33 -6.13
C PHE A 269 -22.01 19.69 -6.25
N GLU A 270 -22.10 20.34 -7.41
CA GLU A 270 -21.50 21.66 -7.62
C GLU A 270 -21.94 22.66 -6.55
N GLY A 271 -20.99 23.38 -5.95
CA GLY A 271 -21.23 24.40 -4.93
C GLY A 271 -21.63 23.88 -3.54
N LYS A 272 -21.62 22.56 -3.29
CA LYS A 272 -21.87 22.00 -1.95
C LYS A 272 -20.60 21.92 -1.11
N ASN A 273 -20.75 21.90 0.20
CA ASN A 273 -19.69 21.58 1.13
C ASN A 273 -19.27 20.11 0.97
N PHE A 274 -18.01 19.80 1.27
CA PHE A 274 -17.49 18.45 1.14
C PHE A 274 -16.76 18.01 2.39
N ILE A 275 -17.17 16.86 2.98
CA ILE A 275 -16.50 16.19 4.08
C ILE A 275 -15.98 14.85 3.55
N TYR A 276 -14.67 14.65 3.66
CA TYR A 276 -13.97 13.48 3.15
C TYR A 276 -13.38 12.67 4.29
N PHE A 277 -14.00 11.53 4.61
CA PHE A 277 -13.53 10.64 5.66
C PHE A 277 -12.63 9.55 5.10
N LEU A 278 -11.42 9.45 5.64
CA LEU A 278 -10.62 8.26 5.63
C LEU A 278 -11.00 7.43 6.84
N ILE A 279 -11.54 6.22 6.61
CA ILE A 279 -11.94 5.29 7.66
C ILE A 279 -10.78 4.33 7.93
N GLU A 280 -10.11 4.51 9.07
CA GLU A 280 -9.06 3.60 9.54
C GLU A 280 -9.57 2.17 9.62
N SER A 281 -8.88 1.23 8.97
CA SER A 281 -9.22 -0.21 9.02
C SER A 281 -10.69 -0.52 8.68
N GLY A 282 -11.27 0.20 7.71
CA GLY A 282 -12.68 0.05 7.35
C GLY A 282 -12.94 -1.25 6.57
N ASP A 283 -14.05 -1.91 6.89
CA ASP A 283 -14.52 -3.14 6.20
C ASP A 283 -16.05 -3.18 6.18
N TYR A 284 -16.65 -3.99 5.30
CA TYR A 284 -18.09 -4.22 5.29
C TYR A 284 -18.61 -4.76 6.64
N LEU A 285 -17.75 -5.38 7.45
CA LEU A 285 -18.09 -5.85 8.80
C LEU A 285 -18.57 -4.71 9.72
N MET A 286 -18.10 -3.46 9.51
CA MET A 286 -18.52 -2.30 10.29
C MET A 286 -19.97 -1.85 10.01
N ILE A 287 -20.59 -2.32 8.90
CA ILE A 287 -21.93 -1.90 8.47
C ILE A 287 -22.97 -2.85 9.04
N ASP A 288 -23.52 -2.50 10.20
CA ASP A 288 -24.50 -3.31 10.92
C ASP A 288 -25.74 -2.49 11.28
N LYS A 289 -26.92 -3.08 11.03
CA LYS A 289 -28.19 -2.37 11.24
C LYS A 289 -28.50 -2.02 12.70
N GLU A 290 -28.05 -2.84 13.65
CA GLU A 290 -28.34 -2.69 15.07
C GLU A 290 -27.21 -2.00 15.84
N LEU A 291 -25.96 -2.26 15.43
CA LEU A 291 -24.78 -1.79 16.14
C LEU A 291 -24.26 -0.45 15.60
N THR A 292 -24.35 -0.24 14.28
CA THR A 292 -23.90 0.98 13.59
C THR A 292 -25.01 1.54 12.68
N PRO A 293 -26.17 1.91 13.27
CA PRO A 293 -27.36 2.27 12.50
C PRO A 293 -27.19 3.51 11.62
N THR A 294 -26.33 4.45 12.02
CA THR A 294 -26.05 5.67 11.24
C THR A 294 -25.28 5.32 9.98
N LEU A 295 -24.19 4.58 10.11
CA LEU A 295 -23.41 4.13 8.97
C LEU A 295 -24.23 3.24 8.04
N TYR A 296 -25.04 2.33 8.60
CA TYR A 296 -25.96 1.51 7.82
C TYR A 296 -26.94 2.37 7.01
N LYS A 297 -27.48 3.44 7.61
CA LYS A 297 -28.35 4.39 6.91
C LYS A 297 -27.59 5.09 5.78
N LEU A 298 -26.39 5.63 6.05
CA LEU A 298 -25.58 6.31 5.03
C LEU A 298 -25.22 5.37 3.86
N TYR A 299 -24.93 4.10 4.16
CA TYR A 299 -24.68 3.08 3.15
C TYR A 299 -25.93 2.77 2.29
N LYS A 300 -27.13 2.79 2.88
CA LYS A 300 -28.38 2.49 2.15
C LYS A 300 -28.93 3.68 1.39
N ASP A 301 -28.77 4.87 1.92
CA ASP A 301 -29.35 6.10 1.37
C ASP A 301 -28.36 6.88 0.48
N GLY A 302 -27.08 6.49 0.47
CA GLY A 302 -26.03 7.11 -0.36
C GLY A 302 -25.78 6.38 -1.69
N SER A 303 -24.90 6.95 -2.50
CA SER A 303 -24.30 6.29 -3.64
C SER A 303 -23.20 5.34 -3.14
N THR A 304 -23.29 4.05 -3.49
CA THR A 304 -22.35 3.01 -3.08
C THR A 304 -21.70 2.35 -4.29
N PHE A 305 -20.46 1.89 -4.12
CA PHE A 305 -19.66 1.33 -5.21
C PHE A 305 -19.38 -0.14 -4.91
N TYR A 306 -20.16 -1.03 -5.56
CA TYR A 306 -20.13 -2.46 -5.24
C TYR A 306 -18.78 -3.13 -5.50
N ASN A 307 -18.06 -2.72 -6.55
CA ASN A 307 -16.74 -3.24 -6.93
C ASN A 307 -15.62 -2.22 -6.66
N HIS A 308 -15.70 -1.52 -5.53
CA HIS A 308 -14.62 -0.68 -5.04
C HIS A 308 -13.59 -1.51 -4.25
N PHE A 309 -12.30 -1.24 -4.52
CA PHE A 309 -11.16 -1.89 -3.86
C PHE A 309 -10.21 -0.84 -3.29
N THR A 310 -9.66 -1.15 -2.13
CA THR A 310 -8.51 -0.46 -1.58
C THR A 310 -7.31 -1.42 -1.62
N PRO A 311 -6.44 -1.33 -2.62
CA PRO A 311 -5.21 -2.11 -2.67
C PRO A 311 -4.36 -1.86 -1.42
N LEU A 312 -3.65 -2.89 -0.96
CA LEU A 312 -2.73 -2.72 0.14
C LEU A 312 -1.44 -2.05 -0.38
N TYR A 313 -1.01 -1.03 0.34
CA TYR A 313 0.23 -0.32 0.08
C TYR A 313 1.25 -0.59 1.18
N SER A 314 2.55 -0.42 0.87
CA SER A 314 3.66 -0.75 1.78
C SER A 314 3.64 0.06 3.08
N CYS A 315 3.13 1.29 3.04
CA CYS A 315 3.00 2.19 4.19
C CYS A 315 1.53 2.40 4.62
N ALA A 316 0.67 1.40 4.37
CA ALA A 316 -0.71 1.31 4.84
C ALA A 316 -1.51 2.62 4.70
N THR A 317 -2.02 3.18 5.84
CA THR A 317 -2.88 4.37 5.90
C THR A 317 -2.29 5.56 5.16
N GLY A 318 -0.99 5.87 5.36
CA GLY A 318 -0.37 7.05 4.76
C GLY A 318 -0.33 7.00 3.23
N GLU A 319 -0.11 5.83 2.64
CA GLU A 319 -0.11 5.68 1.18
C GLU A 319 -1.52 5.57 0.61
N SER A 320 -2.46 4.94 1.31
CA SER A 320 -3.86 4.96 0.90
C SER A 320 -4.44 6.38 0.91
N GLU A 321 -4.08 7.17 1.93
CA GLU A 321 -4.38 8.60 2.01
C GLU A 321 -3.79 9.36 0.81
N PHE A 322 -2.47 9.18 0.55
CA PHE A 322 -1.78 9.80 -0.58
C PHE A 322 -2.45 9.49 -1.93
N VAL A 323 -2.73 8.21 -2.20
CA VAL A 323 -3.39 7.78 -3.44
C VAL A 323 -4.78 8.40 -3.59
N SER A 324 -5.54 8.50 -2.50
CA SER A 324 -6.93 8.98 -2.52
C SER A 324 -7.07 10.46 -2.88
N TYR A 325 -6.05 11.28 -2.61
CA TYR A 325 -6.08 12.69 -2.96
C TYR A 325 -5.18 13.08 -4.14
N SER A 326 -4.24 12.21 -4.57
CA SER A 326 -3.33 12.49 -5.68
C SER A 326 -3.64 11.70 -6.97
N SER A 327 -4.31 10.55 -6.85
CA SER A 327 -4.51 9.61 -7.97
C SER A 327 -3.19 9.14 -8.61
N ILE A 328 -2.13 8.94 -7.79
CA ILE A 328 -0.79 8.50 -8.19
C ILE A 328 -0.42 7.27 -7.38
N PHE A 329 0.23 6.26 -8.02
CA PHE A 329 0.75 5.11 -7.28
C PHE A 329 1.89 5.50 -6.35
N PRO A 330 1.90 5.00 -5.10
CA PRO A 330 3.00 5.22 -4.18
C PRO A 330 4.21 4.36 -4.55
N TYR A 331 5.39 4.73 -4.05
CA TYR A 331 6.58 3.87 -4.12
C TYR A 331 6.38 2.57 -3.33
N THR A 332 7.12 1.53 -3.70
CA THR A 332 7.04 0.23 -3.03
C THR A 332 8.14 -0.02 -2.01
N ASP A 333 9.18 0.79 -2.02
CA ASP A 333 10.39 0.62 -1.20
C ASP A 333 10.60 1.69 -0.12
N VAL A 334 9.80 2.75 -0.13
CA VAL A 334 9.79 3.82 0.89
C VAL A 334 8.36 4.13 1.32
N CYS A 335 8.20 4.82 2.44
CA CYS A 335 6.91 5.40 2.82
C CYS A 335 6.74 6.70 2.03
N THR A 336 5.92 6.66 0.99
CA THR A 336 5.80 7.75 0.01
C THR A 336 5.50 9.11 0.65
N PRO A 337 4.53 9.27 1.58
CA PRO A 337 4.28 10.57 2.21
C PRO A 337 5.52 11.20 2.86
N ASN A 338 6.33 10.39 3.57
CA ASN A 338 7.55 10.87 4.21
C ASN A 338 8.65 11.23 3.21
N TYR A 339 8.62 10.63 2.02
CA TYR A 339 9.61 10.87 0.98
C TYR A 339 9.30 12.12 0.16
N VAL A 340 8.01 12.38 -0.10
CA VAL A 340 7.54 13.51 -0.91
C VAL A 340 6.90 14.63 -0.07
N GLU A 341 7.16 14.69 1.23
CA GLU A 341 6.54 15.60 2.18
C GLU A 341 6.65 17.10 1.83
N SER A 342 7.69 17.46 1.06
CA SER A 342 7.97 18.82 0.62
C SER A 342 7.53 19.12 -0.82
N ASP A 343 6.95 18.15 -1.53
CA ASP A 343 6.62 18.26 -2.95
C ASP A 343 5.20 18.78 -3.13
N TYR A 344 5.00 19.72 -4.06
CA TYR A 344 3.69 20.27 -4.34
C TYR A 344 2.93 19.44 -5.38
N PHE A 345 1.72 19.01 -5.00
CA PHE A 345 0.78 18.27 -5.86
C PHE A 345 -0.43 19.15 -6.19
N TYR A 346 -0.25 20.11 -7.10
CA TYR A 346 -1.27 21.11 -7.44
C TYR A 346 -2.54 20.52 -8.09
N GLU A 347 -2.48 19.28 -8.58
CA GLU A 347 -3.61 18.53 -9.13
C GLU A 347 -4.39 17.74 -8.08
N SER A 348 -3.91 17.70 -6.83
CA SER A 348 -4.54 16.93 -5.75
C SER A 348 -5.95 17.44 -5.43
N LEU A 349 -6.77 16.53 -4.89
CA LEU A 349 -8.17 16.83 -4.58
C LEU A 349 -8.37 18.10 -3.72
N PRO A 350 -7.62 18.31 -2.61
CA PRO A 350 -7.76 19.55 -1.84
C PRO A 350 -7.37 20.79 -2.64
N TRP A 351 -6.34 20.73 -3.51
CA TRP A 351 -5.98 21.85 -4.37
C TRP A 351 -7.10 22.18 -5.37
N LEU A 352 -7.77 21.18 -5.96
CA LEU A 352 -8.90 21.41 -6.87
C LEU A 352 -10.02 22.19 -6.17
N PHE A 353 -10.38 21.80 -4.93
CA PHE A 353 -11.39 22.53 -4.15
C PHE A 353 -10.94 23.94 -3.77
N LYS A 354 -9.69 24.08 -3.32
CA LYS A 354 -9.10 25.38 -2.99
C LYS A 354 -9.13 26.33 -4.19
N ASN A 355 -8.90 25.81 -5.37
CA ASN A 355 -8.95 26.55 -6.62
C ASN A 355 -10.32 27.08 -6.96
N GLU A 356 -11.38 26.43 -6.51
CA GLU A 356 -12.77 26.92 -6.62
C GLU A 356 -13.20 27.79 -5.42
N GLY A 357 -12.24 28.19 -4.55
CA GLY A 357 -12.48 29.12 -3.44
C GLY A 357 -12.99 28.46 -2.15
N TYR A 358 -12.89 27.13 -2.05
CA TYR A 358 -13.22 26.44 -0.80
C TYR A 358 -12.13 26.65 0.25
N THR A 359 -12.52 26.78 1.51
CA THR A 359 -11.60 26.66 2.63
C THR A 359 -11.27 25.18 2.85
N THR A 360 -10.00 24.82 2.84
CA THR A 360 -9.55 23.44 3.01
C THR A 360 -8.99 23.20 4.40
N ILE A 361 -9.51 22.20 5.11
CA ILE A 361 -9.16 21.93 6.50
C ILE A 361 -9.03 20.42 6.74
N GLY A 362 -8.06 20.01 7.57
CA GLY A 362 -7.81 18.60 7.88
C GLY A 362 -7.76 18.33 9.39
N PHE A 363 -8.20 17.13 9.80
CA PHE A 363 -8.24 16.71 11.21
C PHE A 363 -7.79 15.26 11.36
N HIS A 364 -7.03 14.99 12.42
CA HIS A 364 -6.65 13.63 12.80
C HIS A 364 -6.50 13.52 14.32
N ASN A 365 -6.97 12.42 14.90
CA ASN A 365 -6.88 12.18 16.34
C ASN A 365 -5.63 11.40 16.76
N TRP A 366 -4.56 11.51 15.99
CA TRP A 366 -3.24 11.01 16.33
C TRP A 366 -2.16 12.05 15.98
N ARG A 367 -0.89 11.76 16.35
CA ARG A 367 0.22 12.69 16.17
C ARG A 367 0.73 12.68 14.73
N ASP A 368 1.28 13.79 14.32
CA ASP A 368 1.85 14.05 13.01
C ASP A 368 3.04 13.15 12.64
N GLU A 369 3.81 12.74 13.62
CA GLU A 369 5.10 12.03 13.47
C GLU A 369 5.07 10.74 12.63
N TRP A 370 3.90 10.27 12.18
CA TRP A 370 3.80 9.03 11.43
C TRP A 370 3.96 9.18 9.92
N TYR A 371 3.45 10.24 9.32
CA TYR A 371 3.43 10.42 7.87
C TYR A 371 3.75 11.84 7.46
N GLU A 372 4.40 12.62 8.36
CA GLU A 372 4.74 14.01 8.13
C GLU A 372 3.53 14.86 7.64
N ARG A 373 2.33 14.57 8.18
CA ARG A 373 1.07 15.16 7.70
C ARG A 373 1.04 16.67 7.74
N ASN A 374 1.68 17.30 8.73
CA ASN A 374 1.82 18.77 8.80
C ASN A 374 2.53 19.35 7.55
N ASN A 375 3.42 18.57 6.95
CA ASN A 375 4.14 18.97 5.75
C ASN A 375 3.35 18.58 4.50
N ILE A 376 3.07 17.28 4.31
CA ILE A 376 2.46 16.80 3.06
C ILE A 376 1.06 17.39 2.83
N LEU A 377 0.20 17.49 3.85
CA LEU A 377 -1.16 18.01 3.70
C LEU A 377 -1.16 19.48 3.28
N LYS A 378 -0.22 20.28 3.76
CA LYS A 378 -0.03 21.66 3.30
C LYS A 378 0.32 21.71 1.80
N HIS A 379 1.19 20.80 1.34
CA HIS A 379 1.66 20.77 -0.05
C HIS A 379 0.62 20.16 -1.02
N VAL A 380 -0.32 19.38 -0.51
CA VAL A 380 -1.50 18.94 -1.29
C VAL A 380 -2.69 19.88 -1.16
N GLY A 381 -2.56 21.06 -0.52
CA GLY A 381 -3.55 22.13 -0.57
C GLY A 381 -4.45 22.26 0.65
N ILE A 382 -4.17 21.61 1.78
CA ILE A 382 -4.88 21.84 3.04
C ILE A 382 -4.37 23.14 3.70
N ASP A 383 -5.26 24.08 3.94
CA ASP A 383 -4.93 25.40 4.55
C ASP A 383 -4.61 25.30 6.03
N SER A 384 -5.34 24.47 6.75
CA SER A 384 -5.20 24.27 8.19
C SER A 384 -5.34 22.80 8.53
N TYR A 385 -4.39 22.26 9.29
CA TYR A 385 -4.41 20.89 9.76
C TYR A 385 -4.30 20.83 11.27
N TYR A 386 -5.14 20.01 11.91
CA TYR A 386 -5.24 19.85 13.35
C TYR A 386 -5.01 18.38 13.70
N ASP A 387 -3.83 18.07 14.20
CA ASP A 387 -3.52 16.77 14.81
C ASP A 387 -3.97 16.75 16.29
N ILE A 388 -3.78 15.61 16.96
CA ILE A 388 -4.18 15.48 18.36
C ILE A 388 -3.48 16.48 19.29
N ASP A 389 -2.22 16.83 19.04
CA ASP A 389 -1.47 17.77 19.89
C ASP A 389 -2.01 19.18 19.72
N ALA A 390 -2.42 19.58 18.51
CA ALA A 390 -3.10 20.85 18.25
C ALA A 390 -4.46 20.91 18.93
N LEU A 391 -5.28 19.85 18.82
CA LEU A 391 -6.60 19.75 19.47
C LEU A 391 -6.48 19.75 21.00
N MET A 392 -5.50 19.06 21.58
CA MET A 392 -5.24 19.06 23.02
C MET A 392 -4.74 20.40 23.54
N ALA A 393 -4.06 21.20 22.71
CA ALA A 393 -3.67 22.55 23.08
C ALA A 393 -4.87 23.49 23.17
N GLU A 394 -5.92 23.26 22.40
CA GLU A 394 -7.18 24.04 22.45
C GLU A 394 -8.11 23.56 23.56
N ASP A 395 -8.18 22.26 23.82
CA ASP A 395 -8.93 21.70 24.93
C ASP A 395 -8.05 20.86 25.88
N PRO A 396 -7.56 21.43 26.98
CA PRO A 396 -6.74 20.69 27.95
C PRO A 396 -7.44 19.51 28.65
N ASN A 397 -8.77 19.37 28.52
CA ASN A 397 -9.50 18.24 29.05
C ASN A 397 -9.49 17.04 28.08
N LEU A 398 -9.11 17.24 26.84
CA LEU A 398 -8.93 16.19 25.87
C LEU A 398 -7.80 15.27 26.31
N SER A 399 -8.01 13.96 26.37
CA SER A 399 -7.01 13.00 26.81
C SER A 399 -7.03 11.75 25.93
N LEU A 400 -5.84 11.17 25.69
CA LEU A 400 -5.72 9.91 24.96
C LEU A 400 -6.31 8.76 25.78
N ILE A 401 -7.23 8.03 25.20
CA ILE A 401 -7.84 6.85 25.79
C ILE A 401 -7.03 5.61 25.40
N ASN A 402 -6.22 5.09 26.32
CA ASN A 402 -5.32 3.96 26.08
C ASN A 402 -4.41 4.11 24.84
N GLY A 403 -3.95 5.33 24.58
CA GLY A 403 -3.09 5.66 23.46
C GLY A 403 -3.81 6.03 22.17
N TRP A 404 -5.14 5.77 22.07
CA TRP A 404 -5.95 6.09 20.89
C TRP A 404 -7.14 6.96 21.26
N GLN A 405 -7.39 7.99 20.46
CA GLN A 405 -8.55 8.85 20.64
C GLN A 405 -9.82 8.24 20.02
N SER A 406 -10.97 8.69 20.54
CA SER A 406 -12.27 8.40 19.98
C SER A 406 -12.54 9.24 18.72
N ASP A 407 -13.08 8.63 17.67
CA ASP A 407 -13.51 9.35 16.47
C ASP A 407 -14.72 10.25 16.76
N LEU A 408 -15.55 9.90 17.75
CA LEU A 408 -16.59 10.82 18.22
C LEU A 408 -15.98 12.12 18.75
N MET A 409 -14.96 12.04 19.60
CA MET A 409 -14.27 13.22 20.10
C MET A 409 -13.58 14.01 18.97
N LEU A 410 -12.98 13.33 18.00
CA LEU A 410 -12.40 13.96 16.82
C LEU A 410 -13.43 14.81 16.09
N VAL A 411 -14.58 14.23 15.77
CA VAL A 411 -15.63 14.92 15.00
C VAL A 411 -16.29 16.03 15.81
N GLU A 412 -16.43 15.88 17.15
CA GLU A 412 -16.88 16.95 18.02
C GLU A 412 -15.97 18.19 17.96
N HIS A 413 -14.65 17.99 18.00
CA HIS A 413 -13.68 19.09 17.90
C HIS A 413 -13.57 19.64 16.47
N ALA A 414 -13.56 18.77 15.47
CA ALA A 414 -13.55 19.18 14.06
C ALA A 414 -14.75 20.08 13.72
N TRP A 415 -15.93 19.77 14.26
CA TRP A 415 -17.12 20.57 14.04
C TRP A 415 -16.99 21.99 14.61
N GLU A 416 -16.33 22.18 15.76
CA GLU A 416 -16.09 23.51 16.32
C GLU A 416 -15.31 24.44 15.36
N HIS A 417 -14.45 23.88 14.51
CA HIS A 417 -13.76 24.63 13.45
C HIS A 417 -14.64 24.77 12.21
N ILE A 418 -15.23 23.68 11.73
CA ILE A 418 -16.00 23.62 10.48
C ILE A 418 -17.19 24.58 10.51
N LYS A 419 -17.96 24.62 11.62
CA LYS A 419 -19.14 25.48 11.74
C LYS A 419 -18.86 26.99 11.67
N ASN A 420 -17.59 27.39 11.84
CA ASN A 420 -17.16 28.78 11.79
C ASN A 420 -16.60 29.20 10.44
N ILE A 421 -16.53 28.30 9.45
CA ILE A 421 -16.05 28.60 8.11
C ILE A 421 -17.09 29.44 7.37
N ASN A 422 -16.65 30.55 6.77
CA ASN A 422 -17.49 31.36 5.91
C ASN A 422 -17.35 30.92 4.46
N GLY A 423 -18.43 30.51 3.85
CA GLY A 423 -18.45 29.95 2.48
C GLY A 423 -18.30 28.45 2.47
N ASN A 424 -17.98 27.89 1.31
CA ASN A 424 -17.87 26.46 1.12
C ASN A 424 -16.55 25.91 1.67
N TYR A 425 -16.57 24.67 2.13
CA TYR A 425 -15.38 24.01 2.68
C TYR A 425 -15.18 22.60 2.13
N PHE A 426 -13.92 22.22 2.10
CA PHE A 426 -13.43 20.85 2.02
C PHE A 426 -12.84 20.48 3.37
N ALA A 427 -13.43 19.52 4.07
CA ALA A 427 -12.92 19.04 5.36
C ALA A 427 -12.48 17.57 5.25
N MET A 428 -11.19 17.32 5.44
CA MET A 428 -10.64 15.95 5.49
C MET A 428 -10.58 15.47 6.94
N ILE A 429 -11.20 14.34 7.24
CA ILE A 429 -11.22 13.74 8.58
C ILE A 429 -10.62 12.34 8.50
N ILE A 430 -9.50 12.15 9.21
CA ILE A 430 -8.74 10.90 9.23
C ILE A 430 -9.03 10.21 10.57
N SER A 431 -9.83 9.13 10.53
CA SER A 431 -10.20 8.37 11.72
C SER A 431 -9.04 7.53 12.26
N SER A 432 -9.14 7.04 13.50
CA SER A 432 -8.15 6.12 14.09
C SER A 432 -8.73 5.11 15.08
N THR A 433 -9.98 5.26 15.48
CA THR A 433 -10.58 4.44 16.56
C THR A 433 -10.49 2.95 16.23
N MET A 434 -10.69 2.57 14.96
CA MET A 434 -10.72 1.16 14.55
C MET A 434 -9.33 0.55 14.34
N HIS A 435 -8.25 1.28 14.58
CA HIS A 435 -6.90 0.75 14.51
C HIS A 435 -6.72 -0.46 15.46
N PHE A 436 -6.02 -1.49 14.97
CA PHE A 436 -5.66 -2.66 15.79
C PHE A 436 -4.84 -2.25 17.04
N PRO A 437 -4.69 -3.11 18.08
CA PRO A 437 -5.03 -4.53 18.16
C PRO A 437 -6.48 -4.78 18.61
N TYR A 438 -7.01 -5.96 18.27
CA TYR A 438 -8.32 -6.44 18.71
C TYR A 438 -8.25 -7.64 19.66
N ASN A 439 -7.11 -8.33 19.68
CA ASN A 439 -6.88 -9.55 20.48
C ASN A 439 -6.55 -9.29 21.96
N GLU A 440 -6.43 -8.03 22.36
CA GLU A 440 -6.18 -7.62 23.74
C GLU A 440 -7.15 -6.52 24.18
N TYR A 441 -7.20 -6.29 25.50
CA TYR A 441 -8.04 -5.24 26.06
C TYR A 441 -7.66 -3.86 25.52
N SER A 442 -8.67 -3.09 25.10
CA SER A 442 -8.58 -1.66 24.90
C SER A 442 -9.88 -0.99 25.34
N TYR A 443 -9.80 0.28 25.79
CA TYR A 443 -10.99 0.98 26.28
C TYR A 443 -12.15 0.94 25.28
N LEU A 444 -11.92 1.36 24.03
CA LEU A 444 -12.96 1.40 23.00
C LEU A 444 -13.31 0.01 22.47
N GLY A 445 -12.35 -0.94 22.44
CA GLY A 445 -12.60 -2.31 22.05
C GLY A 445 -13.52 -3.05 23.01
N ASP A 446 -13.45 -2.74 24.30
CA ASP A 446 -14.26 -3.42 25.33
C ASP A 446 -15.47 -2.59 25.80
N LYS A 447 -15.56 -1.30 25.41
CA LYS A 447 -16.62 -0.37 25.86
C LYS A 447 -18.03 -0.84 25.52
N TYR A 448 -18.24 -1.41 24.35
CA TYR A 448 -19.54 -1.87 23.86
C TYR A 448 -19.62 -3.40 23.69
N LEU A 449 -18.66 -4.14 24.26
CA LEU A 449 -18.52 -5.58 24.06
C LEU A 449 -19.78 -6.37 24.43
N ASP A 450 -20.43 -6.03 25.54
CA ASP A 450 -21.68 -6.68 25.97
C ASP A 450 -22.80 -6.46 24.94
N LYS A 451 -22.89 -5.26 24.35
CA LYS A 451 -23.87 -4.96 23.31
C LYS A 451 -23.56 -5.78 22.04
N VAL A 452 -22.31 -5.82 21.62
CA VAL A 452 -21.90 -6.58 20.44
C VAL A 452 -22.14 -8.06 20.62
N SER A 453 -21.73 -8.65 21.76
CA SER A 453 -21.91 -10.08 22.03
C SER A 453 -23.40 -10.47 22.15
N SER A 454 -24.29 -9.54 22.51
CA SER A 454 -25.72 -9.80 22.52
C SER A 454 -26.35 -9.90 21.13
N VAL A 455 -25.78 -9.19 20.14
CA VAL A 455 -26.23 -9.19 18.74
C VAL A 455 -25.52 -10.30 17.93
N HIS A 456 -24.22 -10.44 18.13
CA HIS A 456 -23.38 -11.40 17.43
C HIS A 456 -22.63 -12.33 18.41
N PRO A 457 -23.34 -13.25 19.10
CA PRO A 457 -22.74 -14.12 20.12
C PRO A 457 -21.71 -15.12 19.55
N ASP A 458 -21.80 -15.43 18.26
CA ASP A 458 -20.92 -16.40 17.58
C ASP A 458 -19.65 -15.78 16.99
N TRP A 459 -19.53 -14.45 17.04
CA TRP A 459 -18.31 -13.77 16.57
C TRP A 459 -17.13 -14.00 17.52
N SER A 460 -15.93 -14.07 16.95
CA SER A 460 -14.70 -14.09 17.75
C SER A 460 -14.57 -12.82 18.59
N ILE A 461 -13.79 -12.90 19.68
CA ILE A 461 -13.55 -11.73 20.53
C ILE A 461 -12.91 -10.58 19.73
N ASP A 462 -12.10 -10.91 18.73
CA ASP A 462 -11.44 -9.91 17.86
C ASP A 462 -12.47 -9.17 16.99
N GLN A 463 -13.40 -9.90 16.38
CA GLN A 463 -14.52 -9.31 15.63
C GLN A 463 -15.43 -8.47 16.54
N GLN A 464 -15.72 -8.95 17.74
CA GLN A 464 -16.55 -8.22 18.69
C GLN A 464 -15.87 -6.92 19.15
N ARG A 465 -14.57 -6.93 19.42
CA ARG A 465 -13.80 -5.73 19.77
C ARG A 465 -13.64 -4.75 18.62
N TYR A 466 -13.43 -5.25 17.40
CA TYR A 466 -13.46 -4.42 16.20
C TYR A 466 -14.81 -3.70 16.08
N MET A 467 -15.92 -4.43 16.16
CA MET A 467 -17.26 -3.84 16.09
C MET A 467 -17.53 -2.85 17.23
N SER A 468 -17.04 -3.11 18.45
CA SER A 468 -17.13 -2.16 19.56
C SER A 468 -16.48 -0.82 19.23
N LYS A 469 -15.35 -0.82 18.52
CA LYS A 469 -14.70 0.40 18.01
C LYS A 469 -15.50 1.04 16.87
N CYS A 470 -16.12 0.25 15.99
CA CYS A 470 -16.99 0.77 14.92
C CYS A 470 -18.22 1.52 15.48
N ILE A 471 -18.73 1.15 16.65
CA ILE A 471 -19.81 1.90 17.31
C ILE A 471 -19.38 3.32 17.67
N ASP A 472 -18.14 3.54 18.09
CA ASP A 472 -17.64 4.89 18.37
C ASP A 472 -17.57 5.74 17.09
N PHE A 473 -17.16 5.14 15.98
CA PHE A 473 -17.21 5.79 14.67
C PHE A 473 -18.64 6.09 14.22
N ASP A 474 -19.60 5.17 14.40
CA ASP A 474 -21.00 5.41 14.08
C ASP A 474 -21.59 6.58 14.87
N LEU A 475 -21.24 6.70 16.17
CA LEU A 475 -21.63 7.82 17.00
C LEU A 475 -21.04 9.14 16.52
N SER A 476 -19.85 9.15 15.93
CA SER A 476 -19.25 10.33 15.32
C SER A 476 -20.05 10.83 14.11
N LEU A 477 -20.51 9.89 13.28
CA LEU A 477 -21.39 10.19 12.13
C LEU A 477 -22.78 10.68 12.60
N GLU A 478 -23.33 10.05 13.64
CA GLU A 478 -24.61 10.49 14.22
C GLU A 478 -24.51 11.93 14.74
N TYR A 479 -23.41 12.24 15.46
CA TYR A 479 -23.15 13.60 15.93
C TYR A 479 -23.05 14.59 14.76
N LEU A 480 -22.25 14.29 13.75
CA LEU A 480 -22.06 15.15 12.59
C LEU A 480 -23.39 15.44 11.87
N LEU A 481 -24.18 14.41 11.58
CA LEU A 481 -25.49 14.59 10.92
C LEU A 481 -26.43 15.49 11.73
N LYS A 482 -26.48 15.31 13.07
CA LYS A 482 -27.26 16.18 13.96
C LYS A 482 -26.81 17.64 13.92
N GLN A 483 -25.49 17.88 13.84
CA GLN A 483 -24.96 19.24 13.75
C GLN A 483 -25.29 19.89 12.41
N LEU A 484 -25.10 19.17 11.30
CA LEU A 484 -25.45 19.63 9.96
C LEU A 484 -26.96 19.94 9.84
N GLU A 485 -27.82 19.11 10.44
CA GLU A 485 -29.25 19.33 10.49
C GLU A 485 -29.59 20.58 11.33
N ALA A 486 -28.97 20.72 12.50
CA ALA A 486 -29.20 21.87 13.40
C ALA A 486 -28.77 23.20 12.80
N THR A 487 -27.76 23.22 11.93
CA THR A 487 -27.32 24.41 11.18
C THR A 487 -28.06 24.62 9.86
N GLY A 488 -28.87 23.65 9.42
CA GLY A 488 -29.60 23.69 8.16
C GLY A 488 -28.71 23.51 6.94
N THR A 489 -27.53 22.90 7.11
CA THR A 489 -26.54 22.67 6.03
C THR A 489 -26.46 21.21 5.58
N LEU A 490 -27.34 20.33 6.09
CA LEU A 490 -27.29 18.90 5.78
C LEU A 490 -27.47 18.64 4.26
N ASP A 491 -28.45 19.31 3.63
CA ASP A 491 -28.70 19.16 2.19
C ASP A 491 -27.60 19.78 1.31
N ASP A 492 -26.86 20.75 1.87
CA ASP A 492 -25.75 21.42 1.20
C ASP A 492 -24.38 20.79 1.50
N THR A 493 -24.35 19.64 2.17
CA THR A 493 -23.09 18.95 2.51
C THR A 493 -23.07 17.55 1.92
N VAL A 494 -21.98 17.21 1.25
CA VAL A 494 -21.68 15.85 0.78
C VAL A 494 -20.70 15.20 1.75
N ILE A 495 -21.02 14.00 2.21
CA ILE A 495 -20.15 13.18 3.05
C ILE A 495 -19.67 11.99 2.21
N CYS A 496 -18.37 11.95 1.97
CA CYS A 496 -17.70 10.88 1.26
C CYS A 496 -16.83 10.08 2.22
N MET A 497 -16.96 8.76 2.21
CA MET A 497 -16.27 7.88 3.13
C MET A 497 -15.63 6.71 2.38
N TYR A 498 -14.36 6.41 2.67
CA TYR A 498 -13.65 5.26 2.11
C TYR A 498 -12.75 4.62 3.18
N ALA A 499 -12.52 3.32 3.05
CA ALA A 499 -11.60 2.59 3.91
C ALA A 499 -10.16 2.70 3.39
N ASP A 500 -9.19 2.92 4.28
CA ASP A 500 -7.77 3.01 3.93
C ASP A 500 -7.14 1.65 3.66
N HIS A 501 -7.48 0.65 4.44
CA HIS A 501 -7.10 -0.74 4.28
C HIS A 501 -8.02 -1.65 5.10
N ARG A 502 -7.89 -2.97 4.88
CA ARG A 502 -8.61 -3.97 5.66
C ARG A 502 -8.19 -3.95 7.14
N PRO A 503 -9.07 -4.27 8.10
CA PRO A 503 -8.68 -4.49 9.49
C PRO A 503 -7.73 -5.69 9.59
N TYR A 504 -6.49 -5.44 10.04
CA TYR A 504 -5.54 -6.52 10.27
C TYR A 504 -6.00 -7.42 11.42
N TRP A 505 -5.54 -8.66 11.46
CA TRP A 505 -5.80 -9.63 12.54
C TRP A 505 -7.14 -10.34 12.55
N LEU A 506 -8.10 -9.93 11.76
CA LEU A 506 -9.37 -10.63 11.67
C LEU A 506 -9.25 -11.93 10.84
N ASP A 507 -10.05 -12.94 11.18
CA ASP A 507 -10.23 -14.14 10.36
C ASP A 507 -11.06 -13.78 9.12
N TYR A 508 -10.41 -13.53 7.99
CA TYR A 508 -11.09 -13.06 6.79
C TYR A 508 -12.03 -14.06 6.16
N ASP A 509 -11.88 -15.37 6.39
CA ASP A 509 -12.84 -16.35 5.92
C ASP A 509 -14.19 -16.15 6.62
N LYS A 510 -14.15 -15.86 7.91
CA LYS A 510 -15.34 -15.50 8.67
C LYS A 510 -15.88 -14.12 8.30
N VAL A 511 -15.02 -13.12 8.22
CA VAL A 511 -15.43 -11.75 7.84
C VAL A 511 -16.15 -11.74 6.49
N ILE A 512 -15.62 -12.44 5.49
CA ILE A 512 -16.25 -12.56 4.16
C ILE A 512 -17.59 -13.26 4.26
N ALA A 513 -17.69 -14.36 5.03
CA ALA A 513 -18.93 -15.09 5.21
C ALA A 513 -20.00 -14.24 5.95
N ASP A 514 -19.60 -13.56 7.02
CA ASP A 514 -20.50 -12.73 7.83
C ASP A 514 -21.03 -11.50 7.08
N THR A 515 -20.29 -11.02 6.07
CA THR A 515 -20.64 -9.83 5.27
C THR A 515 -21.18 -10.12 3.87
N ALA A 516 -21.32 -11.40 3.50
CA ALA A 516 -21.77 -11.81 2.15
C ALA A 516 -23.16 -11.26 1.77
N TRP A 517 -24.00 -10.97 2.74
CA TRP A 517 -25.34 -10.36 2.54
C TRP A 517 -25.28 -8.90 2.09
N LEU A 518 -24.18 -8.18 2.38
CA LEU A 518 -23.93 -6.80 1.91
C LEU A 518 -23.16 -6.82 0.59
N ASN A 519 -22.09 -7.59 0.55
CA ASN A 519 -21.19 -7.68 -0.59
C ASN A 519 -20.51 -9.05 -0.60
N ASP A 520 -20.84 -9.90 -1.58
CA ASP A 520 -20.26 -11.23 -1.68
C ASP A 520 -18.83 -11.17 -2.25
N ARG A 521 -17.87 -11.30 -1.35
CA ARG A 521 -16.45 -11.30 -1.67
C ARG A 521 -15.88 -12.71 -1.91
N SER A 522 -16.68 -13.75 -1.68
CA SER A 522 -16.26 -15.15 -1.84
C SER A 522 -16.10 -15.59 -3.30
N ILE A 523 -16.65 -14.79 -4.23
CA ILE A 523 -16.57 -15.05 -5.67
C ILE A 523 -15.15 -14.90 -6.23
N TYR A 524 -14.27 -14.19 -5.51
CA TYR A 524 -12.89 -13.96 -5.95
C TYR A 524 -12.01 -15.16 -5.60
N PRO A 525 -11.18 -15.65 -6.56
CA PRO A 525 -10.25 -16.75 -6.31
C PRO A 525 -9.18 -16.36 -5.29
N THR A 526 -8.49 -17.37 -4.76
CA THR A 526 -7.26 -17.17 -3.98
C THR A 526 -6.12 -16.76 -4.91
N PHE A 527 -5.27 -15.88 -4.41
CA PHE A 527 -4.23 -15.20 -5.16
C PHE A 527 -2.89 -15.33 -4.46
N GLY A 528 -1.81 -14.87 -5.11
CA GLY A 528 -0.47 -14.89 -4.58
C GLY A 528 0.23 -16.25 -4.68
N ASP A 529 1.53 -16.28 -4.40
CA ASP A 529 2.37 -17.48 -4.53
C ASP A 529 1.98 -18.59 -3.56
N SER A 530 1.49 -18.23 -2.36
CA SER A 530 0.97 -19.19 -1.38
C SER A 530 -0.40 -19.80 -1.78
N GLY A 531 -1.13 -19.15 -2.70
CA GLY A 531 -2.51 -19.53 -3.05
C GLY A 531 -3.51 -19.33 -1.91
N GLU A 532 -3.13 -18.62 -0.85
CA GLU A 532 -3.95 -18.40 0.34
C GLU A 532 -4.60 -17.01 0.37
N GLU A 533 -4.08 -16.04 -0.40
CA GLU A 533 -4.58 -14.68 -0.39
C GLU A 533 -5.82 -14.56 -1.30
N LYS A 534 -6.93 -14.10 -0.73
CA LYS A 534 -8.18 -13.85 -1.47
C LYS A 534 -8.23 -12.39 -1.86
N ILE A 535 -8.23 -12.07 -3.14
CA ILE A 535 -8.28 -10.68 -3.60
C ILE A 535 -9.54 -9.93 -3.10
N GLY A 536 -10.61 -10.65 -2.79
CA GLY A 536 -11.82 -10.11 -2.19
C GLY A 536 -11.63 -9.45 -0.82
N ILE A 537 -10.51 -9.71 -0.12
CA ILE A 537 -10.20 -9.04 1.15
C ILE A 537 -9.88 -7.56 1.00
N TYR A 538 -9.49 -7.14 -0.21
CA TYR A 538 -9.21 -5.73 -0.54
C TYR A 538 -10.45 -4.97 -1.00
N LYS A 539 -11.59 -5.66 -1.16
CA LYS A 539 -12.86 -5.04 -1.48
C LYS A 539 -13.41 -4.33 -0.25
N SER A 540 -13.59 -3.02 -0.34
CA SER A 540 -13.89 -2.15 0.80
C SER A 540 -15.08 -1.23 0.51
N PRO A 541 -15.79 -0.73 1.55
CA PRO A 541 -16.88 0.22 1.36
C PRO A 541 -16.34 1.57 0.87
N PHE A 542 -17.01 2.11 -0.17
CA PHE A 542 -16.90 3.48 -0.63
C PHE A 542 -18.30 4.04 -0.74
N ILE A 543 -18.58 5.17 -0.06
CA ILE A 543 -19.92 5.72 0.14
C ILE A 543 -19.87 7.22 -0.12
N ILE A 544 -20.77 7.74 -0.96
CA ILE A 544 -20.97 9.17 -1.14
C ILE A 544 -22.43 9.49 -0.77
N TYR A 545 -22.63 10.24 0.30
CA TYR A 545 -23.93 10.59 0.83
C TYR A 545 -24.23 12.08 0.75
N ASN A 546 -25.41 12.41 0.30
CA ASN A 546 -26.02 13.73 0.44
C ASN A 546 -27.52 13.55 0.65
N SER A 547 -28.09 14.20 1.68
CA SER A 547 -29.48 14.00 2.09
C SER A 547 -30.51 14.39 1.03
N ALA A 548 -30.15 15.31 0.12
CA ALA A 548 -31.00 15.76 -0.97
C ALA A 548 -30.89 14.92 -2.25
N SER A 549 -30.00 13.92 -2.26
CA SER A 549 -29.76 13.08 -3.44
C SER A 549 -30.39 11.70 -3.30
N GLU A 550 -30.84 11.12 -4.41
CA GLU A 550 -31.28 9.72 -4.45
C GLU A 550 -30.07 8.79 -4.30
N SER A 551 -30.31 7.65 -3.65
CA SER A 551 -29.30 6.58 -3.54
C SER A 551 -29.15 5.83 -4.86
N ASP A 552 -27.92 5.41 -5.15
CA ASP A 552 -27.64 4.51 -6.26
C ASP A 552 -26.52 3.49 -5.90
N VAL A 553 -26.45 2.42 -6.69
CA VAL A 553 -25.39 1.42 -6.56
C VAL A 553 -24.64 1.34 -7.88
N ASN A 554 -23.37 1.75 -7.86
CA ASN A 554 -22.50 1.63 -9.01
C ASN A 554 -21.77 0.27 -8.96
N TYR A 555 -21.77 -0.47 -10.07
CA TYR A 555 -21.16 -1.80 -10.20
C TYR A 555 -19.83 -1.79 -10.98
N ASN A 556 -19.36 -0.62 -11.42
CA ASN A 556 -18.08 -0.52 -12.11
C ASN A 556 -16.92 -0.90 -11.18
N TYR A 557 -15.91 -1.55 -11.75
CA TYR A 557 -14.66 -1.83 -11.06
C TYR A 557 -13.89 -0.54 -10.87
N CYS A 558 -13.46 -0.27 -9.64
CA CYS A 558 -12.78 0.96 -9.26
C CYS A 558 -11.92 0.78 -8.01
N SER A 559 -11.06 1.73 -7.76
CA SER A 559 -10.18 1.77 -6.59
C SER A 559 -9.99 3.18 -6.05
N THR A 560 -9.19 3.33 -5.00
CA THR A 560 -8.82 4.63 -4.41
C THR A 560 -8.16 5.59 -5.43
N LEU A 561 -7.51 5.08 -6.48
CA LEU A 561 -6.98 5.91 -7.58
C LEU A 561 -8.05 6.72 -8.31
N ASP A 562 -9.28 6.23 -8.33
CA ASP A 562 -10.39 6.79 -9.09
C ASP A 562 -11.13 7.90 -8.32
N HIS A 563 -10.78 8.13 -7.05
CA HIS A 563 -11.48 9.10 -6.19
C HIS A 563 -11.37 10.52 -6.72
N VAL A 564 -10.15 10.99 -7.04
CA VAL A 564 -9.93 12.38 -7.49
C VAL A 564 -10.75 12.71 -8.73
N PRO A 565 -10.63 12.00 -9.87
CA PRO A 565 -11.40 12.32 -11.08
C PRO A 565 -12.91 12.13 -10.89
N THR A 566 -13.35 11.18 -10.04
CA THR A 566 -14.77 10.97 -9.75
C THR A 566 -15.36 12.15 -8.95
N ILE A 567 -14.70 12.54 -7.87
CA ILE A 567 -15.15 13.65 -7.02
C ILE A 567 -15.06 14.96 -7.80
N ALA A 568 -13.99 15.18 -8.57
CA ALA A 568 -13.83 16.35 -9.40
C ALA A 568 -14.97 16.47 -10.45
N ASN A 569 -15.39 15.36 -11.06
CA ASN A 569 -16.54 15.32 -11.95
C ASN A 569 -17.86 15.62 -11.23
N LEU A 570 -18.10 15.00 -10.07
CA LEU A 570 -19.32 15.22 -9.29
C LEU A 570 -19.47 16.66 -8.82
N PHE A 571 -18.38 17.35 -8.50
CA PHE A 571 -18.38 18.76 -8.07
C PHE A 571 -18.17 19.76 -9.21
N ASN A 572 -18.02 19.29 -10.45
CA ASN A 572 -17.69 20.13 -11.61
C ASN A 572 -16.46 21.01 -11.40
N LEU A 573 -15.44 20.46 -10.72
CA LEU A 573 -14.18 21.18 -10.48
C LEU A 573 -13.41 21.36 -11.79
N ASN A 574 -12.60 22.42 -11.86
CA ASN A 574 -11.75 22.65 -13.01
C ASN A 574 -10.52 21.74 -12.97
N TYR A 575 -10.49 20.67 -13.79
CA TYR A 575 -9.41 19.69 -13.84
C TYR A 575 -9.24 19.12 -15.25
N ASP A 576 -8.03 18.67 -15.59
CA ASP A 576 -7.81 17.88 -16.81
C ASP A 576 -7.76 16.39 -16.46
N PRO A 577 -8.68 15.53 -16.94
CA PRO A 577 -8.71 14.11 -16.58
C PRO A 577 -7.47 13.34 -17.02
N ARG A 578 -6.67 13.86 -17.95
CA ARG A 578 -5.42 13.24 -18.39
C ARG A 578 -4.29 13.28 -17.34
N LEU A 579 -4.36 14.18 -16.36
CA LEU A 579 -3.37 14.32 -15.30
C LEU A 579 -3.40 13.17 -14.27
N TYR A 580 -4.49 12.41 -14.19
CA TYR A 580 -4.72 11.39 -13.17
C TYR A 580 -4.50 9.98 -13.71
N ILE A 581 -3.95 9.10 -12.89
CA ILE A 581 -3.83 7.67 -13.24
C ILE A 581 -5.21 7.02 -13.25
N GLY A 582 -6.02 7.27 -12.22
CA GLY A 582 -7.43 6.86 -12.18
C GLY A 582 -8.30 7.61 -13.17
N LYS A 583 -9.56 7.24 -13.24
CA LYS A 583 -10.59 7.91 -14.04
C LYS A 583 -11.93 7.95 -13.31
N ASP A 584 -12.84 8.80 -13.76
CA ASP A 584 -14.17 8.89 -13.19
C ASP A 584 -14.90 7.54 -13.24
N ILE A 585 -15.34 7.05 -12.07
CA ILE A 585 -16.02 5.77 -11.92
C ILE A 585 -17.32 5.71 -12.71
N TYR A 586 -18.01 6.85 -12.88
CA TYR A 586 -19.24 6.93 -13.66
C TYR A 586 -19.02 6.90 -15.18
N SER A 587 -17.76 6.98 -15.64
CA SER A 587 -17.41 6.83 -17.05
C SER A 587 -17.28 5.35 -17.50
N GLY A 588 -17.34 4.37 -16.59
CA GLY A 588 -17.26 2.95 -16.89
C GLY A 588 -16.28 2.19 -15.99
N ASN A 589 -16.06 0.91 -16.30
CA ASN A 589 -15.11 0.07 -15.57
C ASN A 589 -13.68 0.57 -15.71
N ASN A 590 -12.90 0.36 -14.63
CA ASN A 590 -11.45 0.60 -14.61
C ASN A 590 -10.70 -0.69 -14.26
N ASN A 591 -9.40 -0.70 -14.47
CA ASN A 591 -8.55 -1.74 -13.91
C ASN A 591 -8.26 -1.38 -12.45
N VAL A 592 -8.59 -2.28 -11.53
CA VAL A 592 -8.09 -2.21 -10.16
C VAL A 592 -6.67 -2.77 -10.17
N ILE A 593 -5.70 -1.96 -9.82
CA ILE A 593 -4.28 -2.26 -9.96
C ILE A 593 -3.62 -2.30 -8.58
N PHE A 594 -2.81 -3.32 -8.36
CA PHE A 594 -1.96 -3.46 -7.18
C PHE A 594 -0.51 -3.12 -7.55
N THR A 595 0.24 -2.55 -6.64
CA THR A 595 1.62 -2.11 -6.88
C THR A 595 2.59 -3.24 -7.22
N ASN A 596 2.22 -4.49 -6.93
CA ASN A 596 2.97 -5.70 -7.32
C ASN A 596 2.74 -6.12 -8.78
N GLY A 597 1.88 -5.41 -9.53
CA GLY A 597 1.53 -5.70 -10.93
C GLY A 597 0.32 -6.60 -11.11
N ASP A 598 -0.32 -7.06 -10.05
CA ASP A 598 -1.62 -7.72 -10.12
C ASP A 598 -2.68 -6.72 -10.55
N TRP A 599 -3.70 -7.19 -11.26
CA TRP A 599 -4.84 -6.37 -11.61
C TRP A 599 -6.13 -7.19 -11.80
N LEU A 600 -7.26 -6.53 -11.63
CA LEU A 600 -8.57 -7.13 -11.93
C LEU A 600 -9.51 -6.11 -12.57
N ASN A 601 -10.45 -6.63 -13.36
CA ASN A 601 -11.56 -5.88 -13.94
C ASN A 601 -12.74 -6.84 -14.21
N GLU A 602 -13.77 -6.39 -14.95
CA GLU A 602 -14.95 -7.19 -15.28
C GLU A 602 -14.65 -8.46 -16.07
N ASN A 603 -13.52 -8.53 -16.76
CA ASN A 603 -13.14 -9.71 -17.57
C ASN A 603 -12.44 -10.78 -16.74
N GLY A 604 -11.77 -10.42 -15.66
CA GLY A 604 -11.05 -11.38 -14.82
C GLY A 604 -9.94 -10.74 -14.00
N ILE A 605 -9.01 -11.60 -13.61
CA ILE A 605 -7.93 -11.28 -12.67
C ILE A 605 -6.60 -11.78 -13.24
N TYR A 606 -5.58 -10.93 -13.20
CA TYR A 606 -4.21 -11.28 -13.54
C TYR A 606 -3.34 -11.38 -12.29
N ASP A 607 -2.65 -12.50 -12.14
CA ASP A 607 -1.65 -12.78 -11.11
C ASP A 607 -0.26 -12.58 -11.73
N ALA A 608 0.39 -11.48 -11.38
CA ALA A 608 1.69 -11.11 -11.93
C ALA A 608 2.79 -12.07 -11.45
N SER A 609 2.64 -12.68 -10.27
CA SER A 609 3.62 -13.63 -9.74
C SER A 609 3.65 -14.93 -10.52
N LYS A 610 2.48 -15.37 -11.00
CA LYS A 610 2.30 -16.59 -11.81
C LYS A 610 2.25 -16.32 -13.30
N GLU A 611 2.19 -15.06 -13.72
CA GLU A 611 1.98 -14.64 -15.11
C GLU A 611 0.71 -15.29 -15.71
N THR A 612 -0.37 -15.37 -14.93
CA THR A 612 -1.60 -16.06 -15.31
C THR A 612 -2.82 -15.17 -15.21
N PHE A 613 -3.69 -15.23 -16.21
CA PHE A 613 -4.99 -14.60 -16.21
C PHE A 613 -6.10 -15.63 -15.95
N THR A 614 -7.00 -15.31 -15.03
CA THR A 614 -8.18 -16.11 -14.70
C THR A 614 -9.43 -15.31 -15.05
N SER A 615 -10.24 -15.80 -15.99
CA SER A 615 -11.48 -15.13 -16.39
C SER A 615 -12.49 -15.06 -15.24
N ALA A 616 -13.21 -13.94 -15.13
CA ALA A 616 -14.30 -13.79 -14.19
C ALA A 616 -15.44 -14.78 -14.51
N PRO A 617 -16.20 -15.25 -13.51
CA PRO A 617 -17.34 -16.14 -13.72
C PRO A 617 -18.36 -15.52 -14.68
N GLY A 618 -18.61 -16.19 -15.80
CA GLY A 618 -19.57 -15.71 -16.82
C GLY A 618 -19.03 -14.67 -17.80
N ALA A 619 -17.80 -14.21 -17.65
CA ALA A 619 -17.15 -13.34 -18.62
C ALA A 619 -16.78 -14.11 -19.91
N SER A 620 -16.73 -13.40 -21.03
CA SER A 620 -16.20 -13.95 -22.29
C SER A 620 -14.69 -14.19 -22.14
N SER A 621 -14.16 -15.21 -22.83
CA SER A 621 -12.71 -15.41 -22.88
C SER A 621 -12.04 -14.21 -23.59
N VAL A 622 -10.99 -13.69 -22.98
CA VAL A 622 -10.15 -12.66 -23.59
C VAL A 622 -8.94 -13.28 -24.29
N SER A 623 -8.34 -12.55 -25.24
CA SER A 623 -7.12 -12.99 -25.92
C SER A 623 -5.87 -12.74 -25.10
N ASP A 624 -4.78 -13.48 -25.37
CA ASP A 624 -3.47 -13.19 -24.76
C ASP A 624 -2.98 -11.79 -25.12
N GLU A 625 -3.35 -11.26 -26.29
CA GLU A 625 -3.04 -9.88 -26.70
C GLU A 625 -3.72 -8.85 -25.79
N TYR A 626 -4.98 -9.06 -25.43
CA TYR A 626 -5.67 -8.22 -24.45
C TYR A 626 -4.94 -8.20 -23.10
N VAL A 627 -4.62 -9.39 -22.57
CA VAL A 627 -3.92 -9.48 -21.28
C VAL A 627 -2.56 -8.78 -21.34
N ASN A 628 -1.80 -8.99 -22.43
CA ASN A 628 -0.50 -8.33 -22.61
C ASN A 628 -0.63 -6.80 -22.73
N ASN A 629 -1.69 -6.28 -23.37
CA ASN A 629 -1.91 -4.86 -23.46
C ASN A 629 -2.26 -4.26 -22.09
N VAL A 630 -3.12 -4.91 -21.31
CA VAL A 630 -3.43 -4.45 -19.94
C VAL A 630 -2.18 -4.49 -19.05
N ASN A 631 -1.35 -5.55 -19.14
CA ASN A 631 -0.08 -5.63 -18.40
C ASN A 631 0.84 -4.44 -18.71
N LYS A 632 0.93 -4.03 -19.98
CA LYS A 632 1.72 -2.83 -20.37
C LYS A 632 1.15 -1.56 -19.79
N GLN A 633 -0.18 -1.38 -19.86
CA GLN A 633 -0.86 -0.22 -19.26
C GLN A 633 -0.60 -0.13 -17.77
N VAL A 634 -0.76 -1.25 -17.04
CA VAL A 634 -0.49 -1.34 -15.60
C VAL A 634 0.94 -0.93 -15.27
N GLN A 635 1.92 -1.49 -16.00
CA GLN A 635 3.32 -1.17 -15.77
C GLN A 635 3.63 0.30 -16.09
N ASN A 636 3.08 0.82 -17.19
CA ASN A 636 3.27 2.23 -17.55
C ASN A 636 2.66 3.17 -16.51
N GLN A 637 1.48 2.88 -15.98
CA GLN A 637 0.82 3.70 -14.96
C GLN A 637 1.63 3.75 -13.66
N ILE A 638 2.19 2.63 -13.23
CA ILE A 638 3.08 2.57 -12.06
C ILE A 638 4.36 3.38 -12.35
N ASN A 639 4.98 3.15 -13.50
CA ASN A 639 6.23 3.82 -13.88
C ASN A 639 6.07 5.33 -14.05
N ILE A 640 4.98 5.78 -14.65
CA ILE A 640 4.69 7.22 -14.79
C ILE A 640 4.46 7.87 -13.43
N SER A 641 3.79 7.19 -12.50
CA SER A 641 3.61 7.69 -11.13
C SER A 641 4.96 7.96 -10.45
N TYR A 642 5.91 7.06 -10.60
CA TYR A 642 7.26 7.23 -10.05
C TYR A 642 8.00 8.40 -10.72
N LEU A 643 7.94 8.50 -12.05
CA LEU A 643 8.54 9.62 -12.78
C LEU A 643 7.93 10.97 -12.38
N ILE A 644 6.61 11.04 -12.20
CA ILE A 644 5.91 12.25 -11.75
C ILE A 644 6.48 12.73 -10.42
N MET A 645 6.67 11.84 -9.45
CA MET A 645 7.24 12.17 -8.14
C MET A 645 8.73 12.49 -8.22
N ASP A 646 9.52 11.66 -8.91
CA ASP A 646 10.99 11.85 -9.05
C ASP A 646 11.36 13.17 -9.73
N GLU A 647 10.54 13.61 -10.69
CA GLU A 647 10.78 14.84 -11.45
C GLU A 647 10.07 16.07 -10.87
N LEU A 648 9.28 15.93 -9.78
CA LEU A 648 8.44 17.01 -9.25
C LEU A 648 7.54 17.61 -10.35
N TYR A 649 6.89 16.73 -11.13
CA TYR A 649 6.25 17.10 -12.38
C TYR A 649 5.22 18.21 -12.22
N PHE A 650 4.29 18.07 -11.27
CA PHE A 650 3.20 19.03 -11.07
C PHE A 650 3.70 20.38 -10.54
N GLU A 651 4.78 20.40 -9.78
CA GLU A 651 5.42 21.64 -9.37
C GLU A 651 6.08 22.35 -10.56
N LYS A 652 6.84 21.61 -11.38
CA LYS A 652 7.49 22.15 -12.59
C LYS A 652 6.52 22.51 -13.71
N ARG A 653 5.32 21.94 -13.74
CA ARG A 653 4.25 22.20 -14.72
C ARG A 653 3.09 23.01 -14.13
N LYS A 654 3.30 23.69 -13.01
CA LYS A 654 2.29 24.52 -12.36
C LYS A 654 1.60 25.47 -13.33
N ASP A 655 2.37 26.20 -14.17
CA ASP A 655 1.84 27.19 -15.12
C ASP A 655 0.94 26.58 -16.20
N ILE A 656 1.14 25.29 -16.54
CA ILE A 656 0.29 24.56 -17.48
C ILE A 656 -0.94 24.03 -16.78
N CYS A 657 -0.72 23.35 -15.65
CA CYS A 657 -1.81 22.69 -14.93
C CYS A 657 -2.80 23.70 -14.32
N TYR A 658 -2.30 24.89 -13.92
CA TYR A 658 -3.09 25.90 -13.20
C TYR A 658 -2.75 27.34 -13.63
N PRO A 659 -3.09 27.76 -14.83
CA PRO A 659 -2.74 29.09 -15.35
C PRO A 659 -3.41 30.27 -14.63
N LYS A 660 -4.23 30.03 -13.61
CA LYS A 660 -4.95 31.06 -12.84
C LYS A 660 -4.26 31.49 -11.53
N TYR A 661 -3.09 30.95 -11.19
CA TYR A 661 -2.41 31.14 -9.90
C TYR A 661 -1.14 32.00 -9.96
N ASP A 662 -1.05 32.96 -10.86
CA ASP A 662 -0.05 34.02 -10.79
C ASP A 662 -0.41 35.13 -9.80
#